data_fe20673e49debb0325920a3359375fd9
#
_entry.id   fe20673e49debb0325920a3359375fd9
#
_cell.length_a   1.000
_cell.length_b   1.000
_cell.length_c   1.000
_cell.angle_alpha   90.00
_cell.angle_beta   90.00
_cell.angle_gamma   90.00
#
_symmetry.space_group_name_H-M   'P 1'
#
loop_
_entity.id
_entity.type
_entity.pdbx_description
1 polymer ?
#
loop_
_entity_poly.entity_id
_entity_poly.type
_entity_poly.pdbx_seq_one_letter_code
_entity_poly.pdbx_strand_id
1 'polypeptide(L)'
;MNLNQYTVKSQEAIQAAQQVAMEFGNQSIEPQHLLEGIFQVDENISPFLLKKSEADANLVRERNRENLEKLPKVQGGNIYLSQSANKVLLDAPNIAKKMGDEYVTIEHLWLSLLETTSEVSKMLKDMGVTKNLLEGAIKELRKGSKATSASSEETYQSLNKYAKNFNELAAEGKLDPVIGRDEEIRRVLQILSRRTKNNPILIGEPGVGKTAIAEGIAHRIISGDVPENLMDKTLYSLDMGALIAGAKYKGEFEERLKSVVNEVIKSDGQIILFIDEIHTLVGAGGGEGAMDAANILKPALARGELRAIGATTLNEYQKYFEKDKALERRFQKVMVEEPDTESAISILRGIKDKYEAHHKVRIKDEAIIAAVEMSQRYISDRFLPDKAIDLIDEASAKLRMEINSKPEELDVLDRRLMQLEIELAAISREGNQTKIDHLKEDIAKISEQRNEINAKWLKEKQKSEDLTQIKKDIESLKHEAERASRAGDYAKVAEIQYGKLREKEDELAKVELEMQNHQNELIKEEVTAENISEVIGKWTGIPVTKLLQSERDKLLNLETELHHRVVGQDEAIEAVADAIRRNRAGLSDDKKPIGSFLFLGTTGVGKTELAKALAEFLFDDENNMTRIDMSEYQERHSVSRLVGAPPGYVGYDEGGQLTEAVRRRPYSVVLLDEIEKAHPDVFNTLLQVLDDGRLTDNKGRVVNFKNSIIIMTSNLGSHLIQENFENLTEENQDEIVDKTKDEVFDLLKQTLRPEFLNRIDEIVLFQPLRKKEIGKIVQYQLRGFNDLLAKRNIIMTFTQDAVDYLMDKGYDPAFGARPLKRVIQQEVLNKLSKEILAGNVNDGDRITLDYFVETGLVFRPTEK
;
A
#
# COMPACT_ATOMS: atom_id res chain seq x y z
N MET A 1 32.64 -47.39 -6.51
CA MET A 1 31.93 -46.97 -5.28
C MET A 1 30.47 -46.80 -5.61
N ASN A 2 29.56 -47.37 -4.83
CA ASN A 2 28.14 -47.23 -5.13
C ASN A 2 27.56 -46.03 -4.35
N LEU A 3 27.57 -44.84 -4.98
CA LEU A 3 27.08 -43.61 -4.37
C LEU A 3 25.57 -43.60 -4.19
N ASN A 4 24.83 -44.55 -4.78
CA ASN A 4 23.37 -44.64 -4.65
C ASN A 4 22.88 -44.92 -3.21
N GLN A 5 23.78 -45.32 -2.32
CA GLN A 5 23.49 -45.54 -0.89
C GLN A 5 23.72 -44.27 -0.04
N TYR A 6 24.17 -43.16 -0.66
CA TYR A 6 24.42 -41.91 0.03
C TYR A 6 23.27 -40.93 -0.23
N THR A 7 22.95 -40.15 0.78
CA THR A 7 22.00 -39.03 0.57
C THR A 7 22.52 -38.00 -0.42
N VAL A 8 21.63 -37.20 -0.99
CA VAL A 8 22.01 -36.16 -1.94
C VAL A 8 23.11 -35.25 -1.36
N LYS A 9 22.93 -34.77 -0.12
CA LYS A 9 23.92 -33.94 0.57
C LYS A 9 25.28 -34.65 0.80
N SER A 10 25.23 -35.91 1.15
CA SER A 10 26.47 -36.69 1.31
C SER A 10 27.21 -36.88 -0.02
N GLN A 11 26.47 -37.04 -1.13
CA GLN A 11 27.06 -37.09 -2.47
C GLN A 11 27.67 -35.75 -2.87
N GLU A 12 26.97 -34.65 -2.61
CA GLU A 12 27.46 -33.30 -2.85
C GLU A 12 28.71 -33.00 -2.02
N ALA A 13 28.75 -33.41 -0.77
CA ALA A 13 29.93 -33.25 0.09
C ALA A 13 31.16 -34.01 -0.45
N ILE A 14 30.97 -35.20 -1.00
CA ILE A 14 32.02 -35.98 -1.65
C ILE A 14 32.49 -35.29 -2.95
N GLN A 15 31.58 -34.72 -3.73
CA GLN A 15 31.92 -33.94 -4.94
C GLN A 15 32.68 -32.66 -4.57
N ALA A 16 32.18 -31.94 -3.55
CA ALA A 16 32.86 -30.76 -3.01
C ALA A 16 34.29 -31.08 -2.52
N ALA A 17 34.48 -32.21 -1.85
CA ALA A 17 35.82 -32.66 -1.46
C ALA A 17 36.75 -32.86 -2.65
N GLN A 18 36.26 -33.33 -3.79
CA GLN A 18 37.01 -33.45 -5.03
C GLN A 18 37.40 -32.06 -5.58
N GLN A 19 36.46 -31.13 -5.53
CA GLN A 19 36.72 -29.75 -5.94
C GLN A 19 37.75 -29.04 -5.05
N VAL A 20 37.62 -29.20 -3.72
CA VAL A 20 38.60 -28.69 -2.76
C VAL A 20 40.01 -29.25 -3.04
N ALA A 21 40.13 -30.55 -3.37
CA ALA A 21 41.42 -31.12 -3.73
C ALA A 21 42.00 -30.49 -4.98
N MET A 22 41.19 -30.15 -5.98
CA MET A 22 41.63 -29.41 -7.16
C MET A 22 42.08 -28.00 -6.83
N GLU A 23 41.33 -27.28 -6.02
CA GLU A 23 41.65 -25.90 -5.62
C GLU A 23 42.97 -25.78 -4.85
N PHE A 24 43.23 -26.75 -3.96
CA PHE A 24 44.51 -26.79 -3.22
C PHE A 24 45.67 -27.42 -4.00
N GLY A 25 45.41 -27.93 -5.19
CA GLY A 25 46.43 -28.56 -6.05
C GLY A 25 46.90 -29.93 -5.54
N ASN A 26 46.01 -30.65 -4.84
CA ASN A 26 46.32 -31.97 -4.30
C ASN A 26 45.86 -33.07 -5.27
N GLN A 27 46.70 -34.07 -5.51
CA GLN A 27 46.38 -35.21 -6.37
C GLN A 27 45.62 -36.32 -5.67
N SER A 28 45.72 -36.42 -4.35
CA SER A 28 44.97 -37.37 -3.54
C SER A 28 43.90 -36.66 -2.70
N ILE A 29 42.65 -37.20 -2.72
CA ILE A 29 41.62 -36.78 -1.83
C ILE A 29 41.84 -37.40 -0.48
N GLU A 30 42.20 -36.58 0.51
CA GLU A 30 42.44 -36.98 1.89
C GLU A 30 41.20 -36.74 2.76
N PRO A 31 41.08 -37.30 3.99
CA PRO A 31 39.97 -37.02 4.91
C PRO A 31 39.74 -35.52 5.19
N GLN A 32 40.79 -34.68 5.13
CA GLN A 32 40.70 -33.23 5.28
C GLN A 32 39.86 -32.59 4.18
N HIS A 33 39.95 -33.09 2.93
CA HIS A 33 39.10 -32.62 1.82
C HIS A 33 37.66 -33.02 2.02
N LEU A 34 37.38 -34.25 2.54
CA LEU A 34 36.05 -34.70 2.86
C LEU A 34 35.41 -33.81 3.95
N LEU A 35 36.17 -33.48 4.99
CA LEU A 35 35.73 -32.61 6.06
C LEU A 35 35.42 -31.21 5.55
N GLU A 36 36.28 -30.61 4.71
CA GLU A 36 36.00 -29.30 4.12
C GLU A 36 34.81 -29.33 3.16
N GLY A 37 34.68 -30.42 2.37
CA GLY A 37 33.49 -30.63 1.51
C GLY A 37 32.20 -30.74 2.29
N ILE A 38 32.24 -31.38 3.47
CA ILE A 38 31.08 -31.41 4.39
C ILE A 38 30.77 -29.99 4.85
N PHE A 39 31.72 -29.19 5.27
CA PHE A 39 31.50 -27.80 5.71
C PHE A 39 31.04 -26.88 4.59
N GLN A 40 31.36 -27.17 3.31
CA GLN A 40 30.86 -26.37 2.18
C GLN A 40 29.40 -26.65 1.86
N VAL A 41 28.92 -27.87 2.08
CA VAL A 41 27.57 -28.31 1.71
C VAL A 41 26.59 -28.22 2.87
N ASP A 42 27.11 -28.36 4.11
CA ASP A 42 26.27 -28.43 5.28
C ASP A 42 26.48 -27.26 6.23
N GLU A 43 25.50 -26.38 6.29
CA GLU A 43 25.47 -25.22 7.18
C GLU A 43 24.80 -25.51 8.54
N ASN A 44 24.13 -26.63 8.71
CA ASN A 44 23.24 -26.89 9.86
C ASN A 44 23.69 -28.06 10.75
N ILE A 45 23.89 -29.23 10.14
CA ILE A 45 24.16 -30.48 10.89
C ILE A 45 25.53 -30.40 11.55
N SER A 46 26.55 -30.05 10.79
CA SER A 46 27.94 -30.00 11.28
C SER A 46 28.14 -28.99 12.42
N PRO A 47 27.64 -27.75 12.35
CA PRO A 47 27.70 -26.83 13.48
C PRO A 47 26.94 -27.33 14.71
N PHE A 48 25.76 -27.95 14.52
CA PHE A 48 24.98 -28.51 15.61
C PHE A 48 25.75 -29.65 16.31
N LEU A 49 26.29 -30.61 15.56
CA LEU A 49 27.06 -31.75 16.10
C LEU A 49 28.29 -31.26 16.87
N LEU A 50 29.02 -30.29 16.35
CA LEU A 50 30.19 -29.73 16.99
C LEU A 50 29.84 -28.96 18.26
N LYS A 51 28.81 -28.10 18.21
CA LYS A 51 28.33 -27.34 19.38
C LYS A 51 27.89 -28.26 20.52
N LYS A 52 27.22 -29.35 20.22
CA LYS A 52 26.81 -30.36 21.22
C LYS A 52 28.00 -31.19 21.71
N SER A 53 29.06 -31.26 20.96
CA SER A 53 30.36 -31.86 21.35
C SER A 53 31.30 -30.88 22.01
N GLU A 54 30.82 -29.68 22.40
CA GLU A 54 31.60 -28.60 23.03
C GLU A 54 32.77 -28.09 22.18
N ALA A 55 32.71 -28.29 20.85
CA ALA A 55 33.72 -27.83 19.90
C ALA A 55 33.21 -26.66 19.04
N ASP A 56 34.07 -25.69 18.78
CA ASP A 56 33.75 -24.55 17.90
C ASP A 56 33.95 -24.94 16.42
N ALA A 57 32.86 -24.87 15.66
CA ALA A 57 32.85 -25.24 14.24
C ALA A 57 33.81 -24.40 13.38
N ASN A 58 33.97 -23.11 13.69
CA ASN A 58 34.87 -22.23 12.96
C ASN A 58 36.32 -22.63 13.23
N LEU A 59 36.64 -22.90 14.48
CA LEU A 59 38.01 -23.33 14.86
C LEU A 59 38.35 -24.70 14.26
N VAL A 60 37.39 -25.64 14.21
CA VAL A 60 37.58 -26.94 13.54
C VAL A 60 37.89 -26.74 12.06
N ARG A 61 37.11 -25.88 11.39
CA ARG A 61 37.28 -25.59 9.96
C ARG A 61 38.60 -24.89 9.67
N GLU A 62 39.00 -23.91 10.49
CA GLU A 62 40.27 -23.18 10.36
C GLU A 62 41.48 -24.13 10.49
N ARG A 63 41.48 -24.96 11.53
CA ARG A 63 42.56 -25.98 11.69
C ARG A 63 42.59 -27.01 10.57
N ASN A 64 41.41 -27.40 10.06
CA ASN A 64 41.34 -28.29 8.92
C ASN A 64 41.96 -27.64 7.67
N ARG A 65 41.74 -26.37 7.44
CA ARG A 65 42.36 -25.61 6.34
C ARG A 65 43.87 -25.49 6.48
N GLU A 66 44.36 -25.22 7.69
CA GLU A 66 45.81 -25.26 7.96
C GLU A 66 46.43 -26.62 7.63
N ASN A 67 45.72 -27.71 7.90
CA ASN A 67 46.19 -29.06 7.56
C ASN A 67 46.07 -29.33 6.06
N LEU A 68 45.08 -28.78 5.34
CA LEU A 68 45.01 -28.85 3.89
C LEU A 68 46.18 -28.14 3.22
N GLU A 69 46.60 -26.98 3.72
CA GLU A 69 47.72 -26.22 3.16
C GLU A 69 49.08 -26.95 3.27
N LYS A 70 49.24 -27.84 4.26
CA LYS A 70 50.42 -28.65 4.48
C LYS A 70 50.51 -29.88 3.57
N LEU A 71 49.43 -30.21 2.86
CA LEU A 71 49.43 -31.37 1.96
C LEU A 71 50.31 -31.11 0.70
N PRO A 72 50.91 -32.18 0.15
CA PRO A 72 51.74 -32.04 -1.04
C PRO A 72 50.96 -31.53 -2.23
N LYS A 73 51.46 -30.47 -2.86
CA LYS A 73 50.85 -29.89 -4.09
C LYS A 73 51.53 -30.49 -5.32
N VAL A 74 50.77 -31.01 -6.26
CA VAL A 74 51.25 -31.65 -7.48
C VAL A 74 50.55 -31.05 -8.68
N GLN A 75 51.25 -30.59 -9.67
CA GLN A 75 50.67 -30.07 -10.90
C GLN A 75 50.50 -31.20 -11.93
N GLY A 76 49.23 -31.42 -12.29
CA GLY A 76 48.82 -32.35 -13.37
C GLY A 76 48.76 -33.82 -12.90
N GLY A 77 47.63 -34.46 -13.20
CA GLY A 77 47.40 -35.86 -12.91
C GLY A 77 45.89 -36.13 -12.59
N ASN A 78 45.49 -37.38 -12.70
CA ASN A 78 44.15 -37.78 -12.28
C ASN A 78 44.05 -37.76 -10.76
N ILE A 79 42.98 -37.19 -10.25
CA ILE A 79 42.71 -37.16 -8.81
C ILE A 79 42.17 -38.54 -8.40
N TYR A 80 42.71 -39.06 -7.30
CA TYR A 80 42.32 -40.35 -6.73
C TYR A 80 42.04 -40.25 -5.22
N LEU A 81 41.32 -41.21 -4.69
CA LEU A 81 41.03 -41.29 -3.25
C LEU A 81 42.23 -41.90 -2.52
N SER A 82 42.74 -41.29 -1.48
CA SER A 82 43.72 -41.88 -0.58
C SER A 82 43.18 -43.14 0.12
N GLN A 83 44.03 -43.97 0.67
CA GLN A 83 43.58 -45.14 1.42
C GLN A 83 42.72 -44.75 2.62
N SER A 84 43.08 -43.69 3.33
CA SER A 84 42.34 -43.17 4.47
C SER A 84 41.01 -42.58 4.10
N ALA A 85 40.90 -41.79 3.01
CA ALA A 85 39.60 -41.26 2.54
C ALA A 85 38.72 -42.41 2.01
N ASN A 86 39.29 -43.34 1.27
CA ASN A 86 38.52 -44.50 0.80
C ASN A 86 37.99 -45.35 1.97
N LYS A 87 38.78 -45.49 3.05
CA LYS A 87 38.30 -46.19 4.26
C LYS A 87 37.16 -45.46 4.94
N VAL A 88 37.22 -44.12 5.06
CA VAL A 88 36.09 -43.32 5.58
C VAL A 88 34.83 -43.59 4.80
N LEU A 89 34.91 -43.61 3.49
CA LEU A 89 33.72 -43.82 2.65
C LEU A 89 33.25 -45.29 2.63
N LEU A 90 34.10 -46.27 2.87
CA LEU A 90 33.72 -47.69 2.98
C LEU A 90 33.13 -48.03 4.35
N ASP A 91 33.58 -47.35 5.43
CA ASP A 91 33.08 -47.58 6.77
C ASP A 91 31.75 -46.86 7.06
N ALA A 92 31.47 -45.71 6.40
CA ALA A 92 30.22 -44.95 6.57
C ALA A 92 28.91 -45.79 6.34
N PRO A 93 28.80 -46.64 5.29
CA PRO A 93 27.66 -47.54 5.11
C PRO A 93 27.51 -48.57 6.23
N ASN A 94 28.61 -49.05 6.81
CA ASN A 94 28.57 -49.96 7.92
C ASN A 94 28.08 -49.30 9.21
N ILE A 95 28.41 -48.02 9.41
CA ILE A 95 27.89 -47.20 10.52
C ILE A 95 26.39 -46.99 10.33
N ALA A 96 25.98 -46.57 9.12
CA ALA A 96 24.56 -46.37 8.79
C ALA A 96 23.75 -47.65 9.08
N LYS A 97 24.23 -48.79 8.62
CA LYS A 97 23.57 -50.11 8.86
C LYS A 97 23.49 -50.46 10.35
N LYS A 98 24.51 -50.18 11.16
CA LYS A 98 24.47 -50.33 12.61
C LYS A 98 23.46 -49.46 13.29
N MET A 99 23.23 -48.24 12.77
CA MET A 99 22.21 -47.32 13.26
C MET A 99 20.82 -47.60 12.69
N GLY A 100 20.70 -48.58 11.79
CA GLY A 100 19.41 -49.03 11.22
C GLY A 100 18.91 -48.09 10.10
N ASP A 101 19.83 -47.40 9.42
CA ASP A 101 19.57 -46.51 8.33
C ASP A 101 19.83 -47.18 6.98
N GLU A 102 19.05 -46.79 5.96
CA GLU A 102 19.18 -47.28 4.58
C GLU A 102 20.15 -46.46 3.76
N TYR A 103 20.27 -45.15 4.11
CA TYR A 103 21.14 -44.18 3.41
C TYR A 103 22.23 -43.67 4.34
N VAL A 104 23.39 -43.39 3.74
CA VAL A 104 24.54 -42.76 4.41
C VAL A 104 24.34 -41.25 4.40
N THR A 105 24.23 -40.66 5.58
CA THR A 105 24.07 -39.22 5.79
C THR A 105 25.39 -38.55 6.17
N ILE A 106 25.41 -37.21 6.23
CA ILE A 106 26.56 -36.42 6.69
C ILE A 106 27.01 -36.84 8.10
N GLU A 107 26.08 -37.21 9.00
CA GLU A 107 26.41 -37.64 10.36
C GLU A 107 27.19 -38.96 10.35
N HIS A 108 26.88 -39.86 9.43
CA HIS A 108 27.66 -41.10 9.29
C HIS A 108 29.08 -40.83 8.74
N LEU A 109 29.23 -39.81 7.87
CA LEU A 109 30.51 -39.33 7.42
C LEU A 109 31.35 -38.75 8.57
N TRP A 110 30.72 -37.95 9.45
CA TRP A 110 31.33 -37.43 10.67
C TRP A 110 31.83 -38.54 11.59
N LEU A 111 31.00 -39.53 11.86
CA LEU A 111 31.39 -40.71 12.69
C LEU A 111 32.53 -41.49 12.04
N SER A 112 32.46 -41.70 10.75
CA SER A 112 33.49 -42.40 10.00
C SER A 112 34.82 -41.64 9.97
N LEU A 113 34.78 -40.30 9.81
CA LEU A 113 35.97 -39.44 9.90
C LEU A 113 36.61 -39.49 11.28
N LEU A 114 35.80 -39.56 12.35
CA LEU A 114 36.31 -39.66 13.72
C LEU A 114 36.89 -41.06 14.06
N GLU A 115 36.30 -42.12 13.50
CA GLU A 115 36.76 -43.50 13.76
C GLU A 115 37.95 -43.90 12.91
N THR A 116 38.06 -43.36 11.70
CA THR A 116 39.20 -43.70 10.81
C THR A 116 40.47 -42.99 11.27
N THR A 117 41.52 -43.73 11.48
CA THR A 117 42.85 -43.19 11.91
C THR A 117 43.38 -42.22 10.84
N SER A 118 43.34 -40.92 11.07
CA SER A 118 43.76 -39.86 10.17
C SER A 118 44.15 -38.64 10.98
N GLU A 119 44.77 -37.64 10.32
CA GLU A 119 45.06 -36.35 10.94
C GLU A 119 43.76 -35.61 11.36
N VAL A 120 42.65 -35.77 10.59
CA VAL A 120 41.34 -35.26 10.95
C VAL A 120 40.82 -35.89 12.26
N SER A 121 40.97 -37.23 12.39
CA SER A 121 40.52 -37.92 13.60
C SER A 121 41.31 -37.49 14.82
N LYS A 122 42.64 -37.24 14.68
CA LYS A 122 43.48 -36.74 15.78
C LYS A 122 43.02 -35.32 16.15
N MET A 123 42.94 -34.44 15.16
CA MET A 123 42.50 -33.06 15.35
C MET A 123 41.13 -32.96 16.07
N LEU A 124 40.13 -33.75 15.64
CA LEU A 124 38.82 -33.75 16.26
C LEU A 124 38.87 -34.23 17.72
N LYS A 125 39.67 -35.25 18.01
CA LYS A 125 39.87 -35.77 19.37
C LYS A 125 40.61 -34.77 20.27
N ASP A 126 41.60 -34.08 19.74
CA ASP A 126 42.33 -33.04 20.47
C ASP A 126 41.44 -31.84 20.78
N MET A 127 40.39 -31.62 19.99
CA MET A 127 39.36 -30.60 20.22
C MET A 127 38.17 -31.07 21.06
N GLY A 128 38.29 -32.29 21.70
CA GLY A 128 37.27 -32.82 22.60
C GLY A 128 36.14 -33.58 21.95
N VAL A 129 36.12 -33.71 20.61
CA VAL A 129 35.02 -34.45 19.92
C VAL A 129 35.24 -35.94 20.11
N THR A 130 34.36 -36.56 20.86
CA THR A 130 34.36 -38.02 21.15
C THR A 130 33.22 -38.72 20.45
N LYS A 131 33.40 -40.01 20.19
CA LYS A 131 32.32 -40.83 19.58
C LYS A 131 31.01 -40.78 20.36
N ASN A 132 31.05 -40.87 21.68
CA ASN A 132 29.86 -40.91 22.54
C ASN A 132 29.13 -39.56 22.48
N LEU A 133 29.84 -38.44 22.49
CA LEU A 133 29.23 -37.11 22.37
C LEU A 133 28.60 -36.93 20.99
N LEU A 134 29.28 -37.36 19.93
CA LEU A 134 28.77 -37.26 18.58
C LEU A 134 27.53 -38.12 18.36
N GLU A 135 27.57 -39.41 18.85
CA GLU A 135 26.36 -40.29 18.81
C GLU A 135 25.20 -39.73 19.64
N GLY A 136 25.49 -39.11 20.78
CA GLY A 136 24.50 -38.41 21.59
C GLY A 136 23.87 -37.22 20.84
N ALA A 137 24.69 -36.38 20.22
CA ALA A 137 24.25 -35.26 19.42
C ALA A 137 23.43 -35.70 18.20
N ILE A 138 23.82 -36.78 17.53
CA ILE A 138 23.06 -37.37 16.40
C ILE A 138 21.68 -37.87 16.86
N LYS A 139 21.61 -38.57 18.03
CA LYS A 139 20.32 -39.00 18.58
C LYS A 139 19.39 -37.84 18.91
N GLU A 140 19.95 -36.78 19.47
CA GLU A 140 19.18 -35.57 19.76
C GLU A 140 18.72 -34.86 18.47
N LEU A 141 19.60 -34.72 17.46
CA LEU A 141 19.28 -34.15 16.16
C LEU A 141 18.13 -34.89 15.48
N ARG A 142 18.20 -36.24 15.49
CA ARG A 142 17.26 -37.07 14.75
C ARG A 142 15.95 -37.36 15.50
N LYS A 143 15.89 -37.15 16.82
CA LYS A 143 14.74 -37.43 17.64
C LYS A 143 14.05 -38.76 17.28
N GLY A 144 14.84 -39.82 17.03
CA GLY A 144 14.38 -41.16 16.66
C GLY A 144 14.02 -41.35 15.16
N SER A 145 14.27 -40.38 14.30
CA SER A 145 14.08 -40.52 12.84
C SER A 145 15.22 -41.37 12.24
N LYS A 146 14.87 -42.20 11.23
CA LYS A 146 15.82 -43.02 10.46
C LYS A 146 16.00 -42.43 9.07
N ALA A 147 17.18 -42.59 8.50
CA ALA A 147 17.49 -42.18 7.14
C ALA A 147 17.01 -43.24 6.14
N THR A 148 15.75 -43.14 5.72
CA THR A 148 15.10 -44.07 4.78
C THR A 148 14.97 -43.55 3.37
N SER A 149 15.28 -42.27 3.13
CA SER A 149 15.25 -41.64 1.81
C SER A 149 16.56 -40.91 1.49
N ALA A 150 16.80 -40.65 0.22
CA ALA A 150 17.98 -39.91 -0.23
C ALA A 150 17.99 -38.42 0.24
N SER A 151 16.83 -37.88 0.66
CA SER A 151 16.63 -36.51 1.17
C SER A 151 16.42 -36.44 2.70
N SER A 152 16.74 -37.51 3.43
CA SER A 152 16.44 -37.60 4.88
C SER A 152 17.03 -36.46 5.72
N GLU A 153 18.14 -35.88 5.35
CA GLU A 153 18.77 -34.74 6.06
C GLU A 153 17.98 -33.45 5.93
N GLU A 154 17.16 -33.31 4.89
CA GLU A 154 16.27 -32.15 4.73
C GLU A 154 15.13 -32.17 5.72
N THR A 155 14.79 -33.36 6.25
CA THR A 155 13.68 -33.56 7.19
C THR A 155 14.07 -33.29 8.66
N TYR A 156 15.36 -33.07 8.95
CA TYR A 156 15.81 -32.80 10.32
C TYR A 156 15.60 -31.32 10.67
N GLN A 157 15.04 -31.09 11.87
CA GLN A 157 14.73 -29.74 12.36
C GLN A 157 13.88 -28.92 11.38
N SER A 158 12.90 -29.58 10.76
CA SER A 158 12.02 -28.96 9.75
C SER A 158 11.26 -27.77 10.30
N LEU A 159 10.88 -27.77 11.58
CA LEU A 159 10.27 -26.62 12.23
C LEU A 159 11.18 -25.38 12.21
N ASN A 160 12.44 -25.53 12.55
CA ASN A 160 13.37 -24.39 12.55
C ASN A 160 13.69 -23.87 11.14
N LYS A 161 13.55 -24.73 10.13
CA LYS A 161 13.80 -24.35 8.73
C LYS A 161 12.58 -23.68 8.08
N TYR A 162 11.38 -24.15 8.39
CA TYR A 162 10.15 -23.81 7.68
C TYR A 162 9.10 -23.15 8.56
N ALA A 163 9.41 -22.88 9.83
CA ALA A 163 8.51 -22.19 10.74
C ALA A 163 9.28 -21.24 11.67
N LYS A 164 8.63 -20.13 12.06
CA LYS A 164 9.18 -19.14 12.98
C LYS A 164 8.62 -19.39 14.37
N ASN A 165 9.49 -19.42 15.38
CA ASN A 165 9.07 -19.56 16.77
C ASN A 165 8.58 -18.23 17.33
N PHE A 166 7.27 -18.03 17.43
CA PHE A 166 6.69 -16.79 17.94
C PHE A 166 6.97 -16.58 19.44
N ASN A 167 7.13 -17.63 20.22
CA ASN A 167 7.49 -17.47 21.63
C ASN A 167 8.92 -16.91 21.79
N GLU A 168 9.88 -17.36 21.00
CA GLU A 168 11.24 -16.81 21.01
C GLU A 168 11.24 -15.35 20.54
N LEU A 169 10.56 -15.03 19.43
CA LEU A 169 10.46 -13.67 18.93
C LEU A 169 9.79 -12.72 19.94
N ALA A 170 8.75 -13.20 20.65
CA ALA A 170 8.11 -12.44 21.71
C ALA A 170 9.06 -12.24 22.92
N ALA A 171 9.83 -13.26 23.29
CA ALA A 171 10.82 -13.15 24.37
C ALA A 171 11.96 -12.18 24.04
N GLU A 172 12.32 -12.08 22.76
CA GLU A 172 13.31 -11.14 22.26
C GLU A 172 12.76 -9.73 22.04
N GLY A 173 11.45 -9.51 22.23
CA GLY A 173 10.80 -8.21 21.98
C GLY A 173 10.66 -7.83 20.51
N LYS A 174 10.79 -8.81 19.60
CA LYS A 174 10.72 -8.58 18.15
C LYS A 174 9.30 -8.55 17.59
N LEU A 175 8.31 -9.03 18.35
CA LEU A 175 6.91 -8.96 17.96
C LEU A 175 6.28 -7.65 18.42
N ASP A 176 5.28 -7.18 17.67
CA ASP A 176 4.53 -5.99 18.04
C ASP A 176 3.57 -6.23 19.20
N PRO A 177 3.31 -5.22 20.05
CA PRO A 177 2.30 -5.33 21.08
C PRO A 177 0.91 -5.44 20.42
N VAL A 178 0.09 -6.39 20.91
CA VAL A 178 -1.26 -6.61 20.40
C VAL A 178 -2.26 -5.90 21.30
N ILE A 179 -3.03 -4.99 20.72
CA ILE A 179 -3.96 -4.10 21.41
C ILE A 179 -5.35 -4.29 20.80
N GLY A 180 -6.38 -4.29 21.65
CA GLY A 180 -7.79 -4.30 21.22
C GLY A 180 -8.28 -5.61 20.63
N ARG A 181 -7.58 -6.74 20.86
CA ARG A 181 -7.95 -8.08 20.38
C ARG A 181 -8.14 -9.10 21.51
N ASP A 182 -8.48 -8.63 22.69
CA ASP A 182 -8.60 -9.47 23.89
C ASP A 182 -9.72 -10.50 23.80
N GLU A 183 -10.83 -10.16 23.18
CA GLU A 183 -11.96 -11.07 23.02
C GLU A 183 -11.64 -12.22 22.06
N GLU A 184 -11.04 -11.89 20.90
CA GLU A 184 -10.65 -12.88 19.91
C GLU A 184 -9.55 -13.80 20.48
N ILE A 185 -8.52 -13.24 21.14
CA ILE A 185 -7.45 -14.02 21.79
C ILE A 185 -8.05 -14.93 22.85
N ARG A 186 -8.92 -14.42 23.74
CA ARG A 186 -9.61 -15.24 24.74
C ARG A 186 -10.41 -16.36 24.10
N ARG A 187 -11.10 -16.06 23.00
CA ARG A 187 -11.87 -17.07 22.28
C ARG A 187 -10.98 -18.14 21.65
N VAL A 188 -9.84 -17.77 21.08
CA VAL A 188 -8.86 -18.72 20.54
C VAL A 188 -8.30 -19.60 21.65
N LEU A 189 -7.87 -19.04 22.77
CA LEU A 189 -7.37 -19.80 23.93
C LEU A 189 -8.42 -20.77 24.48
N GLN A 190 -9.69 -20.34 24.54
CA GLN A 190 -10.81 -21.21 24.95
C GLN A 190 -11.00 -22.39 23.98
N ILE A 191 -10.86 -22.16 22.66
CA ILE A 191 -10.98 -23.21 21.66
C ILE A 191 -9.80 -24.17 21.77
N LEU A 192 -8.57 -23.68 21.89
CA LEU A 192 -7.36 -24.49 22.04
C LEU A 192 -7.40 -25.40 23.29
N SER A 193 -8.10 -24.98 24.33
CA SER A 193 -8.28 -25.76 25.58
C SER A 193 -9.36 -26.82 25.50
N ARG A 194 -10.12 -26.94 24.41
CA ARG A 194 -11.17 -27.94 24.24
C ARG A 194 -10.58 -29.33 23.99
N ARG A 195 -11.33 -30.34 24.36
CA ARG A 195 -10.97 -31.75 24.10
C ARG A 195 -11.10 -32.11 22.61
N THR A 196 -12.12 -31.58 21.94
CA THR A 196 -12.42 -31.81 20.53
C THR A 196 -12.73 -30.49 19.85
N LYS A 197 -12.55 -30.42 18.53
CA LYS A 197 -12.70 -29.17 17.77
C LYS A 197 -11.84 -28.05 18.36
N ASN A 198 -10.61 -28.38 18.67
CA ASN A 198 -9.65 -27.53 19.36
C ASN A 198 -8.74 -26.74 18.40
N ASN A 199 -9.06 -26.73 17.13
CA ASN A 199 -8.34 -25.92 16.14
C ASN A 199 -9.18 -24.67 15.78
N PRO A 200 -8.80 -23.46 16.19
CA PRO A 200 -9.46 -22.25 15.77
C PRO A 200 -9.07 -21.90 14.33
N ILE A 201 -10.01 -21.31 13.59
CA ILE A 201 -9.74 -20.66 12.30
C ILE A 201 -10.20 -19.22 12.38
N LEU A 202 -9.25 -18.30 12.21
CA LEU A 202 -9.47 -16.87 12.16
C LEU A 202 -9.99 -16.49 10.80
N ILE A 203 -11.18 -15.90 10.73
CA ILE A 203 -11.84 -15.52 9.48
C ILE A 203 -12.06 -14.01 9.50
N GLY A 204 -11.50 -13.30 8.55
CA GLY A 204 -11.63 -11.85 8.44
C GLY A 204 -10.98 -11.34 7.17
N GLU A 205 -11.27 -10.12 6.80
CA GLU A 205 -10.71 -9.48 5.63
C GLU A 205 -9.19 -9.30 5.73
N PRO A 206 -8.46 -9.10 4.62
CA PRO A 206 -7.03 -8.82 4.66
C PRO A 206 -6.76 -7.54 5.46
N GLY A 207 -5.68 -7.51 6.27
CA GLY A 207 -5.29 -6.33 7.01
C GLY A 207 -6.02 -6.06 8.33
N VAL A 208 -7.02 -6.90 8.74
CA VAL A 208 -7.71 -6.70 10.02
C VAL A 208 -6.92 -7.19 11.24
N GLY A 209 -5.72 -7.75 11.08
CA GLY A 209 -4.85 -8.15 12.18
C GLY A 209 -5.00 -9.61 12.63
N LYS A 210 -5.32 -10.55 11.73
CA LYS A 210 -5.40 -11.98 12.03
C LYS A 210 -4.08 -12.56 12.57
N THR A 211 -2.95 -12.19 11.96
CA THR A 211 -1.62 -12.62 12.37
C THR A 211 -1.24 -12.04 13.73
N ALA A 212 -1.63 -10.79 14.02
CA ALA A 212 -1.41 -10.16 15.32
C ALA A 212 -2.07 -10.93 16.47
N ILE A 213 -3.23 -11.56 16.25
CA ILE A 213 -3.87 -12.41 17.27
C ILE A 213 -2.98 -13.60 17.65
N ALA A 214 -2.31 -14.24 16.67
CA ALA A 214 -1.37 -15.31 16.96
C ALA A 214 -0.13 -14.81 17.71
N GLU A 215 0.39 -13.64 17.36
CA GLU A 215 1.48 -12.97 18.09
C GLU A 215 1.07 -12.63 19.53
N GLY A 216 -0.16 -12.12 19.72
CA GLY A 216 -0.71 -11.85 21.04
C GLY A 216 -0.84 -13.11 21.91
N ILE A 217 -1.17 -14.25 21.33
CA ILE A 217 -1.19 -15.54 22.06
C ILE A 217 0.23 -15.91 22.50
N ALA A 218 1.25 -15.74 21.66
CA ALA A 218 2.63 -15.99 22.03
C ALA A 218 3.10 -15.09 23.20
N HIS A 219 2.74 -13.80 23.15
CA HIS A 219 3.00 -12.88 24.28
C HIS A 219 2.34 -13.34 25.58
N ARG A 220 1.07 -13.78 25.53
CA ARG A 220 0.36 -14.27 26.72
C ARG A 220 0.90 -15.59 27.25
N ILE A 221 1.37 -16.48 26.37
CA ILE A 221 2.04 -17.73 26.80
C ILE A 221 3.31 -17.41 27.58
N ILE A 222 4.13 -16.47 27.11
CA ILE A 222 5.39 -16.09 27.78
C ILE A 222 5.14 -15.38 29.09
N SER A 223 4.13 -14.50 29.12
CA SER A 223 3.74 -13.80 30.37
C SER A 223 3.02 -14.68 31.38
N GLY A 224 2.65 -15.92 31.02
CA GLY A 224 1.88 -16.82 31.85
C GLY A 224 0.38 -16.48 31.98
N ASP A 225 -0.12 -15.56 31.14
CA ASP A 225 -1.53 -15.16 31.10
C ASP A 225 -2.36 -16.05 30.16
N VAL A 226 -2.26 -17.35 30.38
CA VAL A 226 -2.99 -18.39 29.63
C VAL A 226 -3.46 -19.50 30.59
N PRO A 227 -4.46 -20.30 30.20
CA PRO A 227 -4.85 -21.50 30.95
C PRO A 227 -3.67 -22.46 31.18
N GLU A 228 -3.64 -23.14 32.33
CA GLU A 228 -2.55 -24.01 32.77
C GLU A 228 -2.11 -25.03 31.69
N ASN A 229 -3.06 -25.58 30.94
CA ASN A 229 -2.80 -26.53 29.86
C ASN A 229 -2.14 -25.92 28.61
N LEU A 230 -1.95 -24.59 28.55
CA LEU A 230 -1.32 -23.86 27.45
C LEU A 230 0.01 -23.19 27.87
N MET A 231 0.38 -23.17 29.16
CA MET A 231 1.58 -22.50 29.66
C MET A 231 2.88 -23.02 29.05
N ASP A 232 2.96 -24.35 28.85
CA ASP A 232 4.15 -25.00 28.31
C ASP A 232 4.12 -25.16 26.78
N LYS A 233 3.18 -24.50 26.10
CA LYS A 233 3.06 -24.61 24.64
C LYS A 233 3.95 -23.62 23.92
N THR A 234 4.44 -24.05 22.77
CA THR A 234 5.21 -23.20 21.85
C THR A 234 4.41 -22.98 20.56
N LEU A 235 4.25 -21.72 20.17
CA LEU A 235 3.55 -21.35 18.94
C LEU A 235 4.58 -21.14 17.83
N TYR A 236 4.43 -21.91 16.76
CA TYR A 236 5.21 -21.77 15.54
C TYR A 236 4.35 -21.26 14.40
N SER A 237 4.82 -20.25 13.68
CA SER A 237 4.19 -19.77 12.44
C SER A 237 4.82 -20.46 11.24
N LEU A 238 4.03 -21.17 10.46
CA LEU A 238 4.47 -21.88 9.26
C LEU A 238 4.79 -20.87 8.14
N ASP A 239 5.98 -20.93 7.61
CA ASP A 239 6.41 -20.08 6.49
C ASP A 239 6.18 -20.81 5.16
N MET A 240 5.09 -20.47 4.49
CA MET A 240 4.71 -21.07 3.21
C MET A 240 5.73 -20.73 2.11
N GLY A 241 6.33 -19.53 2.16
CA GLY A 241 7.37 -19.12 1.21
C GLY A 241 8.62 -20.01 1.33
N ALA A 242 9.07 -20.28 2.56
CA ALA A 242 10.22 -21.15 2.81
C ALA A 242 9.96 -22.62 2.41
N LEU A 243 8.73 -23.10 2.56
CA LEU A 243 8.34 -24.45 2.13
C LEU A 243 8.41 -24.62 0.61
N ILE A 244 8.03 -23.58 -0.15
CA ILE A 244 7.93 -23.61 -1.62
C ILE A 244 9.27 -23.25 -2.25
N ALA A 245 10.05 -22.36 -1.64
CA ALA A 245 11.29 -21.86 -2.19
C ALA A 245 12.28 -23.00 -2.46
N GLY A 246 12.80 -23.07 -3.69
CA GLY A 246 13.75 -24.10 -4.11
C GLY A 246 13.20 -25.51 -4.32
N ALA A 247 11.89 -25.74 -4.10
CA ALA A 247 11.28 -27.01 -4.45
C ALA A 247 11.10 -27.13 -5.98
N LYS A 248 11.90 -27.99 -6.60
CA LYS A 248 11.86 -28.19 -8.07
C LYS A 248 10.67 -29.08 -8.50
N TYR A 249 10.19 -29.91 -7.61
CA TYR A 249 9.11 -30.87 -7.88
C TYR A 249 8.07 -30.85 -6.76
N LYS A 250 6.83 -31.16 -7.12
CA LYS A 250 5.69 -31.23 -6.19
C LYS A 250 5.96 -32.14 -4.96
N GLY A 251 6.64 -33.25 -5.15
CA GLY A 251 6.97 -34.18 -4.07
C GLY A 251 7.86 -33.61 -2.98
N GLU A 252 8.76 -32.67 -3.31
CA GLU A 252 9.68 -32.04 -2.33
C GLU A 252 8.90 -31.14 -1.35
N PHE A 253 7.94 -30.37 -1.83
CA PHE A 253 7.06 -29.58 -0.96
C PHE A 253 6.23 -30.47 -0.03
N GLU A 254 5.64 -31.55 -0.57
CA GLU A 254 4.84 -32.48 0.22
C GLU A 254 5.70 -33.17 1.29
N GLU A 255 6.94 -33.52 0.97
CA GLU A 255 7.89 -34.13 1.91
C GLU A 255 8.31 -33.15 3.02
N ARG A 256 8.59 -31.87 2.68
CA ARG A 256 8.88 -30.81 3.64
C ARG A 256 7.70 -30.56 4.59
N LEU A 257 6.50 -30.39 4.07
CA LEU A 257 5.30 -30.20 4.87
C LEU A 257 5.03 -31.41 5.78
N LYS A 258 5.16 -32.61 5.25
CA LYS A 258 4.99 -33.85 5.99
C LYS A 258 6.03 -33.97 7.12
N SER A 259 7.26 -33.55 6.90
CA SER A 259 8.30 -33.54 7.92
C SER A 259 7.99 -32.56 9.06
N VAL A 260 7.51 -31.33 8.74
CA VAL A 260 7.05 -30.36 9.74
C VAL A 260 5.89 -30.93 10.56
N VAL A 261 4.87 -31.47 9.91
CA VAL A 261 3.70 -32.07 10.58
C VAL A 261 4.12 -33.24 11.48
N ASN A 262 5.02 -34.10 11.03
CA ASN A 262 5.52 -35.21 11.82
C ASN A 262 6.32 -34.75 13.05
N GLU A 263 7.08 -33.64 12.92
CA GLU A 263 7.81 -33.07 14.06
C GLU A 263 6.83 -32.48 15.09
N VAL A 264 5.78 -31.78 14.64
CA VAL A 264 4.71 -31.30 15.52
C VAL A 264 3.98 -32.45 16.23
N ILE A 265 3.65 -33.53 15.52
CA ILE A 265 2.99 -34.69 16.12
C ILE A 265 3.89 -35.35 17.18
N LYS A 266 5.19 -35.49 16.92
CA LYS A 266 6.16 -36.05 17.86
C LYS A 266 6.34 -35.22 19.14
N SER A 267 5.98 -33.95 19.12
CA SER A 267 6.02 -33.08 20.31
C SER A 267 4.92 -33.34 21.31
N ASP A 268 4.04 -34.32 21.05
CA ASP A 268 2.91 -34.74 21.93
C ASP A 268 2.04 -33.54 22.36
N GLY A 269 1.73 -32.70 21.39
CA GLY A 269 0.88 -31.53 21.56
C GLY A 269 1.51 -30.33 22.32
N GLN A 270 2.83 -30.32 22.48
CA GLN A 270 3.55 -29.14 23.03
C GLN A 270 3.61 -28.00 22.02
N ILE A 271 3.50 -28.30 20.72
CA ILE A 271 3.60 -27.33 19.64
C ILE A 271 2.21 -27.04 19.10
N ILE A 272 1.94 -25.74 18.91
CA ILE A 272 0.78 -25.20 18.19
C ILE A 272 1.29 -24.59 16.90
N LEU A 273 0.71 -24.96 15.77
CA LEU A 273 1.12 -24.46 14.46
C LEU A 273 0.15 -23.37 13.99
N PHE A 274 0.64 -22.15 13.82
CA PHE A 274 -0.10 -21.09 13.15
C PHE A 274 0.13 -21.19 11.64
N ILE A 275 -0.94 -21.20 10.88
CA ILE A 275 -0.91 -21.30 9.41
C ILE A 275 -1.69 -20.12 8.86
N ASP A 276 -0.95 -19.13 8.40
CA ASP A 276 -1.57 -18.01 7.70
C ASP A 276 -1.96 -18.44 6.28
N GLU A 277 -3.00 -17.83 5.73
CA GLU A 277 -3.57 -18.21 4.43
C GLU A 277 -3.77 -19.73 4.27
N ILE A 278 -4.30 -20.38 5.31
CA ILE A 278 -4.44 -21.84 5.35
C ILE A 278 -5.20 -22.43 4.15
N HIS A 279 -5.99 -21.60 3.46
CA HIS A 279 -6.68 -21.97 2.23
C HIS A 279 -5.73 -22.37 1.09
N THR A 280 -4.49 -21.86 1.09
CA THR A 280 -3.46 -22.21 0.11
C THR A 280 -3.08 -23.69 0.20
N LEU A 281 -3.14 -24.27 1.39
CA LEU A 281 -2.89 -25.69 1.62
C LEU A 281 -4.10 -26.57 1.27
N VAL A 282 -5.32 -26.00 1.28
CA VAL A 282 -6.58 -26.74 1.10
C VAL A 282 -7.10 -26.62 -0.33
N GLY A 283 -6.87 -25.48 -0.97
CA GLY A 283 -7.53 -25.12 -2.23
C GLY A 283 -6.72 -25.34 -3.50
N ALA A 284 -5.49 -25.76 -3.38
CA ALA A 284 -4.59 -25.93 -4.51
C ALA A 284 -4.93 -27.11 -5.48
N GLY A 285 -6.08 -27.77 -5.30
CA GLY A 285 -6.49 -28.97 -6.04
C GLY A 285 -7.31 -28.79 -7.33
N GLY A 286 -7.45 -27.54 -7.85
CA GLY A 286 -8.37 -27.27 -8.97
C GLY A 286 -7.77 -27.24 -10.39
N GLY A 287 -6.49 -27.41 -10.57
CA GLY A 287 -5.82 -27.47 -11.88
C GLY A 287 -4.88 -28.67 -11.97
N GLU A 288 -4.62 -29.16 -13.17
CA GLU A 288 -3.62 -30.22 -13.41
C GLU A 288 -2.24 -29.74 -12.89
N GLY A 289 -1.87 -30.18 -11.67
CA GLY A 289 -0.60 -29.83 -11.02
C GLY A 289 -0.72 -29.12 -9.69
N ALA A 290 -1.91 -28.85 -9.18
CA ALA A 290 -2.10 -28.13 -7.91
C ALA A 290 -1.82 -29.03 -6.69
N MET A 291 -1.22 -28.42 -5.64
CA MET A 291 -0.75 -29.08 -4.42
C MET A 291 -1.96 -29.47 -3.54
N ASP A 292 -2.16 -30.75 -3.27
CA ASP A 292 -3.15 -31.22 -2.31
C ASP A 292 -2.52 -31.49 -0.94
N ALA A 293 -2.01 -30.42 -0.32
CA ALA A 293 -1.44 -30.47 1.02
C ALA A 293 -2.51 -30.81 2.09
N ALA A 294 -3.78 -30.62 1.77
CA ALA A 294 -4.89 -30.99 2.65
C ALA A 294 -4.86 -32.47 3.02
N ASN A 295 -4.47 -33.35 2.11
CA ASN A 295 -4.40 -34.79 2.39
C ASN A 295 -3.31 -35.16 3.39
N ILE A 296 -2.31 -34.30 3.59
CA ILE A 296 -1.26 -34.48 4.62
C ILE A 296 -1.80 -34.04 5.99
N LEU A 297 -2.52 -32.92 6.04
CA LEU A 297 -3.02 -32.35 7.29
C LEU A 297 -4.27 -33.07 7.83
N LYS A 298 -5.20 -33.47 6.95
CA LYS A 298 -6.47 -34.10 7.34
C LYS A 298 -6.34 -35.28 8.30
N PRO A 299 -5.45 -36.25 8.10
CA PRO A 299 -5.30 -37.39 9.02
C PRO A 299 -4.85 -36.94 10.42
N ALA A 300 -3.88 -36.03 10.49
CA ALA A 300 -3.35 -35.54 11.77
C ALA A 300 -4.37 -34.69 12.54
N LEU A 301 -5.10 -33.82 11.84
CA LEU A 301 -6.21 -33.05 12.40
C LEU A 301 -7.37 -33.96 12.82
N ALA A 302 -7.65 -35.03 12.05
CA ALA A 302 -8.73 -35.98 12.35
C ALA A 302 -8.47 -36.77 13.62
N ARG A 303 -7.23 -37.15 13.87
CA ARG A 303 -6.83 -37.89 15.09
C ARG A 303 -6.59 -36.97 16.30
N GLY A 304 -6.58 -35.60 16.06
CA GLY A 304 -6.29 -34.63 17.12
C GLY A 304 -4.80 -34.55 17.50
N GLU A 305 -3.92 -35.14 16.66
CA GLU A 305 -2.47 -35.16 16.86
C GLU A 305 -1.81 -33.80 16.50
N LEU A 306 -2.46 -33.04 15.62
CA LEU A 306 -2.02 -31.72 15.22
C LEU A 306 -2.92 -30.67 15.85
N ARG A 307 -2.33 -29.67 16.53
CA ARG A 307 -2.98 -28.46 16.99
C ARG A 307 -2.59 -27.33 16.07
N ALA A 308 -3.57 -26.70 15.45
CA ALA A 308 -3.34 -25.63 14.51
C ALA A 308 -4.29 -24.46 14.71
N ILE A 309 -3.78 -23.26 14.48
CA ILE A 309 -4.55 -22.02 14.31
C ILE A 309 -4.47 -21.67 12.83
N GLY A 310 -5.60 -21.67 12.14
CA GLY A 310 -5.66 -21.23 10.74
C GLY A 310 -6.07 -19.77 10.65
N ALA A 311 -5.61 -19.06 9.61
CA ALA A 311 -6.12 -17.75 9.24
C ALA A 311 -6.51 -17.75 7.75
N THR A 312 -7.62 -17.08 7.41
CA THR A 312 -8.12 -16.99 6.02
C THR A 312 -9.15 -15.88 5.89
N THR A 313 -9.55 -15.55 4.67
CA THR A 313 -10.66 -14.63 4.41
C THR A 313 -12.01 -15.36 4.40
N LEU A 314 -13.12 -14.60 4.49
CA LEU A 314 -14.46 -15.19 4.46
C LEU A 314 -14.75 -15.89 3.12
N ASN A 315 -14.38 -15.25 2.02
CA ASN A 315 -14.58 -15.82 0.67
C ASN A 315 -13.82 -17.13 0.48
N GLU A 316 -12.57 -17.20 0.93
CA GLU A 316 -11.73 -18.39 0.83
C GLU A 316 -12.21 -19.49 1.77
N TYR A 317 -12.67 -19.10 2.98
CA TYR A 317 -13.28 -20.05 3.90
C TYR A 317 -14.49 -20.74 3.25
N GLN A 318 -15.42 -19.98 2.67
CA GLN A 318 -16.60 -20.52 1.97
C GLN A 318 -16.22 -21.38 0.77
N LYS A 319 -15.23 -20.95 0.01
CA LYS A 319 -14.82 -21.64 -1.21
C LYS A 319 -14.13 -22.97 -0.94
N TYR A 320 -13.29 -23.06 0.10
CA TYR A 320 -12.39 -24.17 0.35
C TYR A 320 -12.74 -25.00 1.60
N PHE A 321 -13.15 -24.35 2.70
CA PHE A 321 -13.41 -25.05 3.96
C PHE A 321 -14.84 -25.53 4.12
N GLU A 322 -15.84 -24.74 3.77
CA GLU A 322 -17.26 -25.14 3.88
C GLU A 322 -17.62 -26.31 2.96
N LYS A 323 -16.92 -26.42 1.84
CA LYS A 323 -17.10 -27.56 0.91
C LYS A 323 -16.49 -28.86 1.44
N ASP A 324 -15.48 -28.77 2.28
CA ASP A 324 -14.80 -29.92 2.89
C ASP A 324 -15.34 -30.20 4.30
N LYS A 325 -16.35 -31.04 4.39
CA LYS A 325 -17.00 -31.39 5.67
C LYS A 325 -16.05 -32.01 6.70
N ALA A 326 -14.91 -32.56 6.29
CA ALA A 326 -13.92 -33.13 7.21
C ALA A 326 -13.13 -32.02 7.92
N LEU A 327 -12.74 -30.98 7.22
CA LEU A 327 -12.07 -29.80 7.78
C LEU A 327 -13.05 -28.93 8.59
N GLU A 328 -14.25 -28.67 8.08
CA GLU A 328 -15.27 -27.89 8.76
C GLU A 328 -15.60 -28.45 10.16
N ARG A 329 -15.62 -29.78 10.34
CA ARG A 329 -15.84 -30.42 11.63
C ARG A 329 -14.66 -30.33 12.59
N ARG A 330 -13.47 -29.94 12.13
CA ARG A 330 -12.24 -29.91 12.93
C ARG A 330 -11.83 -28.51 13.34
N PHE A 331 -12.20 -27.51 12.52
CA PHE A 331 -11.93 -26.11 12.83
C PHE A 331 -13.16 -25.43 13.46
N GLN A 332 -12.89 -24.53 14.42
CA GLN A 332 -13.90 -23.67 15.03
C GLN A 332 -13.70 -22.25 14.54
N LYS A 333 -14.72 -21.66 13.94
CA LYS A 333 -14.70 -20.29 13.42
C LYS A 333 -14.51 -19.28 14.55
N VAL A 334 -13.62 -18.30 14.31
CA VAL A 334 -13.45 -17.07 15.08
C VAL A 334 -13.47 -15.92 14.07
N MET A 335 -14.51 -15.10 14.13
CA MET A 335 -14.59 -13.93 13.25
C MET A 335 -13.65 -12.86 13.79
N VAL A 336 -12.93 -12.23 12.87
CA VAL A 336 -12.03 -11.09 13.13
C VAL A 336 -12.52 -9.95 12.28
N GLU A 337 -13.24 -9.05 12.92
CA GLU A 337 -13.82 -7.89 12.26
C GLU A 337 -12.83 -6.73 12.19
N GLU A 338 -13.10 -5.79 11.28
CA GLU A 338 -12.36 -4.52 11.22
C GLU A 338 -12.54 -3.78 12.55
N PRO A 339 -11.46 -3.30 13.20
CA PRO A 339 -11.59 -2.52 14.42
C PRO A 339 -12.30 -1.20 14.14
N ASP A 340 -13.03 -0.72 15.14
CA ASP A 340 -13.59 0.63 15.10
C ASP A 340 -12.49 1.71 15.15
N THR A 341 -12.86 2.96 14.91
CA THR A 341 -11.93 4.09 14.86
C THR A 341 -11.13 4.25 16.15
N GLU A 342 -11.79 4.12 17.31
CA GLU A 342 -11.15 4.30 18.62
C GLU A 342 -10.14 3.20 18.92
N SER A 343 -10.52 1.95 18.61
CA SER A 343 -9.63 0.79 18.74
C SER A 343 -8.45 0.89 17.79
N ALA A 344 -8.67 1.32 16.54
CA ALA A 344 -7.61 1.51 15.56
C ALA A 344 -6.61 2.60 16.00
N ILE A 345 -7.07 3.74 16.53
CA ILE A 345 -6.21 4.78 17.08
C ILE A 345 -5.38 4.21 18.25
N SER A 346 -6.00 3.42 19.13
CA SER A 346 -5.30 2.79 20.26
C SER A 346 -4.23 1.81 19.80
N ILE A 347 -4.50 1.02 18.74
CA ILE A 347 -3.53 0.11 18.14
C ILE A 347 -2.34 0.92 17.60
N LEU A 348 -2.59 1.97 16.81
CA LEU A 348 -1.52 2.75 16.21
C LEU A 348 -0.67 3.47 17.27
N ARG A 349 -1.29 3.98 18.36
CA ARG A 349 -0.56 4.53 19.49
C ARG A 349 0.38 3.52 20.15
N GLY A 350 -0.05 2.25 20.22
CA GLY A 350 0.75 1.19 20.81
C GLY A 350 1.95 0.75 19.98
N ILE A 351 1.88 0.87 18.65
CA ILE A 351 2.98 0.52 17.74
C ILE A 351 3.84 1.73 17.35
N LYS A 352 3.41 2.95 17.68
CA LYS A 352 4.05 4.21 17.33
C LYS A 352 5.56 4.22 17.58
N ASP A 353 5.98 3.84 18.79
CA ASP A 353 7.37 3.93 19.20
C ASP A 353 8.29 3.08 18.33
N LYS A 354 7.82 1.94 17.80
CA LYS A 354 8.57 1.08 16.89
C LYS A 354 8.77 1.73 15.53
N TYR A 355 7.73 2.40 15.00
CA TYR A 355 7.84 3.15 13.74
C TYR A 355 8.72 4.38 13.89
N GLU A 356 8.62 5.10 15.01
CA GLU A 356 9.53 6.21 15.33
C GLU A 356 10.99 5.76 15.39
N ALA A 357 11.26 4.62 16.05
CA ALA A 357 12.61 4.05 16.14
C ALA A 357 13.13 3.60 14.76
N HIS A 358 12.27 2.97 13.93
CA HIS A 358 12.65 2.50 12.61
C HIS A 358 12.97 3.66 11.66
N HIS A 359 12.05 4.62 11.52
CA HIS A 359 12.21 5.74 10.59
C HIS A 359 13.02 6.90 11.16
N LYS A 360 13.25 6.91 12.48
CA LYS A 360 13.98 7.99 13.19
C LYS A 360 13.30 9.35 13.02
N VAL A 361 11.99 9.37 13.05
CA VAL A 361 11.13 10.54 13.01
C VAL A 361 10.15 10.48 14.17
N ARG A 362 9.62 11.61 14.59
CA ARG A 362 8.57 11.68 15.61
C ARG A 362 7.20 11.67 14.93
N ILE A 363 6.26 10.89 15.45
CA ILE A 363 4.90 10.83 14.94
C ILE A 363 3.98 11.55 15.93
N LYS A 364 3.34 12.63 15.50
CA LYS A 364 2.38 13.33 16.34
C LYS A 364 1.08 12.55 16.50
N ASP A 365 0.39 12.72 17.62
CA ASP A 365 -0.89 12.07 17.86
C ASP A 365 -1.96 12.50 16.84
N GLU A 366 -1.93 13.76 16.43
CA GLU A 366 -2.77 14.27 15.34
C GLU A 366 -2.58 13.53 14.01
N ALA A 367 -1.35 13.06 13.72
CA ALA A 367 -1.08 12.25 12.53
C ALA A 367 -1.69 10.85 12.66
N ILE A 368 -1.68 10.26 13.85
CA ILE A 368 -2.30 8.96 14.11
C ILE A 368 -3.82 9.05 13.91
N ILE A 369 -4.44 10.05 14.51
CA ILE A 369 -5.88 10.31 14.38
C ILE A 369 -6.22 10.52 12.89
N ALA A 370 -5.46 11.40 12.22
CA ALA A 370 -5.66 11.68 10.81
C ALA A 370 -5.49 10.41 9.93
N ALA A 371 -4.50 9.57 10.22
CA ALA A 371 -4.28 8.33 9.47
C ALA A 371 -5.46 7.37 9.59
N VAL A 372 -6.05 7.22 10.77
CA VAL A 372 -7.21 6.36 10.98
C VAL A 372 -8.47 6.95 10.33
N GLU A 373 -8.83 8.19 10.66
CA GLU A 373 -10.06 8.82 10.19
C GLU A 373 -10.06 9.02 8.67
N MET A 374 -8.94 9.51 8.13
CA MET A 374 -8.83 9.74 6.69
C MET A 374 -8.74 8.43 5.92
N SER A 375 -8.03 7.40 6.43
CA SER A 375 -8.00 6.11 5.74
C SER A 375 -9.37 5.44 5.74
N GLN A 376 -10.12 5.54 6.83
CA GLN A 376 -11.49 5.01 6.90
C GLN A 376 -12.41 5.70 5.89
N ARG A 377 -12.27 7.02 5.76
CA ARG A 377 -13.09 7.84 4.88
C ARG A 377 -12.70 7.73 3.41
N TYR A 378 -11.39 7.69 3.11
CA TYR A 378 -10.87 7.85 1.76
C TYR A 378 -10.35 6.56 1.13
N ILE A 379 -10.05 5.51 1.89
CA ILE A 379 -9.54 4.23 1.40
C ILE A 379 -10.57 3.15 1.71
N SER A 380 -11.40 2.82 0.71
CA SER A 380 -12.52 1.88 0.86
C SER A 380 -12.21 0.44 0.46
N ASP A 381 -11.09 0.19 -0.21
CA ASP A 381 -10.66 -1.11 -0.71
C ASP A 381 -9.71 -1.86 0.24
N ARG A 382 -9.35 -1.25 1.37
CA ARG A 382 -8.52 -1.80 2.44
C ARG A 382 -9.17 -1.62 3.79
N PHE A 383 -8.72 -2.38 4.79
CA PHE A 383 -9.30 -2.43 6.13
C PHE A 383 -8.36 -1.90 7.20
N LEU A 384 -8.94 -1.35 8.28
CA LEU A 384 -8.21 -0.98 9.48
C LEU A 384 -7.74 -2.24 10.22
N PRO A 385 -6.60 -2.19 10.94
CA PRO A 385 -5.70 -1.05 11.10
C PRO A 385 -4.66 -0.91 10.00
N ASP A 386 -4.51 -1.89 9.12
CA ASP A 386 -3.42 -2.02 8.13
C ASP A 386 -3.28 -0.78 7.24
N LYS A 387 -4.40 -0.30 6.65
CA LYS A 387 -4.37 0.91 5.81
C LYS A 387 -3.88 2.17 6.53
N ALA A 388 -4.15 2.31 7.82
CA ALA A 388 -3.69 3.44 8.61
C ALA A 388 -2.22 3.28 9.04
N ILE A 389 -1.79 2.05 9.29
CA ILE A 389 -0.38 1.71 9.53
C ILE A 389 0.46 2.03 8.31
N ASP A 390 0.04 1.60 7.13
CA ASP A 390 0.72 1.87 5.86
C ASP A 390 0.88 3.38 5.59
N LEU A 391 -0.14 4.19 5.93
CA LEU A 391 -0.07 5.64 5.79
C LEU A 391 1.00 6.24 6.70
N ILE A 392 1.07 5.80 7.96
CA ILE A 392 2.09 6.27 8.90
C ILE A 392 3.47 5.83 8.44
N ASP A 393 3.60 4.60 7.97
CA ASP A 393 4.87 4.05 7.47
C ASP A 393 5.38 4.84 6.26
N GLU A 394 4.52 5.06 5.26
CA GLU A 394 4.90 5.83 4.06
C GLU A 394 5.18 7.30 4.38
N ALA A 395 4.36 7.94 5.21
CA ALA A 395 4.58 9.34 5.60
C ALA A 395 5.91 9.48 6.38
N SER A 396 6.20 8.55 7.27
CA SER A 396 7.45 8.52 8.03
C SER A 396 8.66 8.26 7.14
N ALA A 397 8.54 7.33 6.19
CA ALA A 397 9.58 7.02 5.20
C ALA A 397 9.85 8.23 4.29
N LYS A 398 8.80 8.92 3.82
CA LYS A 398 8.90 10.13 3.01
C LYS A 398 9.63 11.24 3.77
N LEU A 399 9.18 11.51 4.99
CA LEU A 399 9.80 12.53 5.84
C LEU A 399 11.27 12.21 6.13
N ARG A 400 11.60 10.95 6.39
CA ARG A 400 12.99 10.51 6.57
C ARG A 400 13.83 10.71 5.33
N MET A 401 13.27 10.48 4.15
CA MET A 401 13.95 10.74 2.88
C MET A 401 14.20 12.25 2.69
N GLU A 402 13.22 13.08 3.03
CA GLU A 402 13.34 14.55 2.99
C GLU A 402 14.41 15.07 3.95
N ILE A 403 14.47 14.55 5.18
CA ILE A 403 15.52 14.88 6.16
C ILE A 403 16.92 14.54 5.64
N ASN A 404 17.05 13.41 4.91
CA ASN A 404 18.35 12.97 4.39
C ASN A 404 18.70 13.62 3.05
N SER A 405 17.74 14.21 2.36
CA SER A 405 17.94 14.90 1.08
C SER A 405 18.30 16.37 1.30
N LYS A 406 18.84 17.00 0.27
CA LYS A 406 19.05 18.44 0.30
C LYS A 406 17.69 19.16 0.26
N PRO A 407 17.51 20.24 1.05
CA PRO A 407 16.32 21.10 0.95
C PRO A 407 16.08 21.58 -0.48
N GLU A 408 14.82 21.72 -0.87
CA GLU A 408 14.44 22.16 -2.22
C GLU A 408 15.06 23.51 -2.56
N GLU A 409 15.10 24.44 -1.60
CA GLU A 409 15.74 25.76 -1.77
C GLU A 409 17.21 25.63 -2.15
N LEU A 410 17.94 24.71 -1.51
CA LEU A 410 19.34 24.47 -1.79
C LEU A 410 19.55 23.82 -3.17
N ASP A 411 18.66 22.91 -3.56
CA ASP A 411 18.71 22.26 -4.88
C ASP A 411 18.40 23.25 -6.01
N VAL A 412 17.46 24.18 -5.80
CA VAL A 412 17.16 25.27 -6.76
C VAL A 412 18.37 26.19 -6.93
N LEU A 413 19.04 26.56 -5.84
CA LEU A 413 20.25 27.40 -5.90
C LEU A 413 21.41 26.66 -6.57
N ASP A 414 21.61 25.37 -6.27
CA ASP A 414 22.63 24.54 -6.91
C ASP A 414 22.41 24.44 -8.44
N ARG A 415 21.16 24.23 -8.88
CA ARG A 415 20.81 24.20 -10.32
C ARG A 415 21.01 25.55 -10.97
N ARG A 416 20.63 26.64 -10.32
CA ARG A 416 20.82 27.98 -10.83
C ARG A 416 22.29 28.36 -10.95
N LEU A 417 23.08 27.99 -9.97
CA LEU A 417 24.53 28.19 -9.96
C LEU A 417 25.18 27.42 -11.12
N MET A 418 24.84 26.16 -11.29
CA MET A 418 25.31 25.34 -12.43
C MET A 418 24.95 25.96 -13.77
N GLN A 419 23.74 26.48 -13.92
CA GLN A 419 23.28 27.14 -15.14
C GLN A 419 24.11 28.39 -15.46
N LEU A 420 24.37 29.23 -14.46
CA LEU A 420 25.17 30.43 -14.61
C LEU A 420 26.66 30.12 -14.90
N GLU A 421 27.21 29.07 -14.30
CA GLU A 421 28.57 28.61 -14.57
C GLU A 421 28.70 28.12 -16.03
N ILE A 422 27.73 27.38 -16.55
CA ILE A 422 27.68 26.94 -17.94
C ILE A 422 27.60 28.16 -18.88
N GLU A 423 26.74 29.12 -18.55
CA GLU A 423 26.60 30.37 -19.32
C GLU A 423 27.91 31.19 -19.31
N LEU A 424 28.55 31.32 -18.16
CA LEU A 424 29.85 31.96 -18.03
C LEU A 424 30.92 31.27 -18.87
N ALA A 425 30.94 29.92 -18.85
CA ALA A 425 31.90 29.19 -19.68
C ALA A 425 31.68 29.36 -21.18
N ALA A 426 30.41 29.52 -21.62
CA ALA A 426 30.06 29.80 -23.00
C ALA A 426 30.47 31.23 -23.42
N ILE A 427 30.09 32.25 -22.64
CA ILE A 427 30.36 33.66 -22.93
C ILE A 427 31.86 34.02 -22.81
N SER A 428 32.59 33.32 -21.92
CA SER A 428 34.04 33.51 -21.81
C SER A 428 34.79 33.23 -23.11
N ARG A 429 34.21 32.38 -23.98
CA ARG A 429 34.78 32.10 -25.34
C ARG A 429 34.45 33.20 -26.35
N GLU A 430 33.43 34.00 -26.11
CA GLU A 430 32.98 35.09 -27.00
C GLU A 430 33.61 36.46 -26.67
N GLY A 431 34.26 36.60 -25.48
CA GLY A 431 35.07 37.78 -25.13
C GLY A 431 34.30 39.04 -24.68
N ASN A 432 33.00 38.90 -24.32
CA ASN A 432 32.19 40.04 -23.85
C ASN A 432 32.42 40.32 -22.36
N GLN A 433 33.39 41.19 -22.02
CA GLN A 433 33.87 41.45 -20.65
C GLN A 433 32.75 41.94 -19.71
N THR A 434 31.86 42.82 -20.18
CA THR A 434 30.78 43.35 -19.34
C THR A 434 29.77 42.31 -18.90
N LYS A 435 29.40 41.37 -19.78
CA LYS A 435 28.52 40.25 -19.42
C LYS A 435 29.21 39.25 -18.50
N ILE A 436 30.51 39.01 -18.71
CA ILE A 436 31.33 38.14 -17.85
C ILE A 436 31.36 38.67 -16.42
N ASP A 437 31.53 39.97 -16.25
CA ASP A 437 31.62 40.59 -14.92
C ASP A 437 30.26 40.54 -14.20
N HIS A 438 29.14 40.79 -14.88
CA HIS A 438 27.81 40.62 -14.33
C HIS A 438 27.51 39.17 -13.93
N LEU A 439 27.84 38.19 -14.76
CA LEU A 439 27.63 36.79 -14.44
C LEU A 439 28.46 36.35 -13.24
N LYS A 440 29.69 36.82 -13.11
CA LYS A 440 30.54 36.54 -11.92
C LYS A 440 29.95 37.14 -10.65
N GLU A 441 29.38 38.35 -10.72
CA GLU A 441 28.70 38.96 -9.59
C GLU A 441 27.47 38.18 -9.17
N ASP A 442 26.64 37.72 -10.12
CA ASP A 442 25.47 36.91 -9.88
C ASP A 442 25.87 35.53 -9.28
N ILE A 443 26.89 34.89 -9.83
CA ILE A 443 27.43 33.64 -9.30
C ILE A 443 27.93 33.83 -7.85
N ALA A 444 28.63 34.92 -7.56
CA ALA A 444 29.11 35.21 -6.21
C ALA A 444 27.95 35.38 -5.22
N LYS A 445 26.90 36.15 -5.59
CA LYS A 445 25.71 36.36 -4.75
C LYS A 445 24.97 35.04 -4.46
N ILE A 446 24.70 34.25 -5.51
CA ILE A 446 24.00 32.96 -5.37
C ILE A 446 24.85 31.94 -4.58
N SER A 447 26.18 31.92 -4.81
CA SER A 447 27.11 31.09 -4.08
C SER A 447 27.13 31.42 -2.57
N GLU A 448 27.09 32.70 -2.22
CA GLU A 448 26.99 33.15 -0.85
C GLU A 448 25.69 32.69 -0.18
N GLN A 449 24.55 32.92 -0.81
CA GLN A 449 23.23 32.47 -0.34
C GLN A 449 23.20 30.95 -0.17
N ARG A 450 23.70 30.23 -1.18
CA ARG A 450 23.78 28.76 -1.14
C ARG A 450 24.64 28.27 0.03
N ASN A 451 25.80 28.91 0.26
CA ASN A 451 26.69 28.53 1.36
C ASN A 451 26.09 28.83 2.73
N GLU A 452 25.33 29.92 2.88
CA GLU A 452 24.62 30.23 4.12
C GLU A 452 23.55 29.17 4.43
N ILE A 453 22.68 28.84 3.45
CA ILE A 453 21.63 27.84 3.62
C ILE A 453 22.25 26.46 3.86
N ASN A 454 23.31 26.10 3.13
CA ASN A 454 24.01 24.84 3.30
C ASN A 454 24.63 24.70 4.72
N ALA A 455 25.22 25.78 5.24
CA ALA A 455 25.77 25.76 6.60
C ALA A 455 24.66 25.60 7.68
N LYS A 456 23.52 26.27 7.50
CA LYS A 456 22.34 26.08 8.37
C LYS A 456 21.84 24.64 8.30
N TRP A 457 21.62 24.10 7.11
CA TRP A 457 21.16 22.73 6.90
C TRP A 457 22.11 21.68 7.50
N LEU A 458 23.43 21.81 7.28
CA LEU A 458 24.41 20.89 7.87
C LEU A 458 24.37 20.92 9.40
N LYS A 459 24.20 22.08 9.99
CA LYS A 459 24.11 22.25 11.45
C LYS A 459 22.81 21.61 12.01
N GLU A 460 21.69 21.80 11.34
CA GLU A 460 20.42 21.17 11.71
C GLU A 460 20.49 19.65 11.56
N LYS A 461 21.07 19.18 10.45
CA LYS A 461 21.27 17.75 10.19
C LYS A 461 22.13 17.08 11.26
N GLN A 462 23.24 17.71 11.66
CA GLN A 462 24.11 17.18 12.71
C GLN A 462 23.36 17.04 14.05
N LYS A 463 22.57 18.04 14.42
CA LYS A 463 21.75 17.98 15.64
C LYS A 463 20.72 16.84 15.60
N SER A 464 20.10 16.62 14.45
CA SER A 464 19.15 15.51 14.23
C SER A 464 19.84 14.14 14.33
N GLU A 465 21.05 14.00 13.79
CA GLU A 465 21.85 12.79 13.92
C GLU A 465 22.24 12.51 15.36
N ASP A 466 22.68 13.55 16.12
CA ASP A 466 23.03 13.46 17.54
C ASP A 466 21.81 13.00 18.37
N LEU A 467 20.63 13.61 18.16
CA LEU A 467 19.38 13.21 18.82
C LEU A 467 19.02 11.75 18.52
N THR A 468 19.16 11.35 17.28
CA THR A 468 18.91 9.97 16.86
C THR A 468 19.85 8.99 17.57
N GLN A 469 21.12 9.35 17.74
CA GLN A 469 22.10 8.49 18.42
C GLN A 469 21.77 8.38 19.92
N ILE A 470 21.39 9.48 20.56
CA ILE A 470 20.99 9.47 21.98
C ILE A 470 19.78 8.57 22.21
N LYS A 471 18.75 8.63 21.33
CA LYS A 471 17.58 7.76 21.42
C LYS A 471 17.92 6.28 21.27
N LYS A 472 18.83 5.92 20.34
CA LYS A 472 19.33 4.56 20.20
C LYS A 472 20.08 4.07 21.44
N ASP A 473 20.90 4.92 22.02
CA ASP A 473 21.62 4.59 23.23
C ASP A 473 20.64 4.32 24.39
N ILE A 474 19.61 5.13 24.54
CA ILE A 474 18.52 4.93 25.53
C ILE A 474 17.82 3.59 25.31
N GLU A 475 17.45 3.26 24.07
CA GLU A 475 16.79 2.01 23.74
C GLU A 475 17.68 0.80 24.05
N SER A 476 18.93 0.87 23.65
CA SER A 476 19.91 -0.19 23.95
C SER A 476 20.10 -0.41 25.44
N LEU A 477 20.15 0.67 26.24
CA LEU A 477 20.24 0.62 27.69
C LEU A 477 18.98 0.04 28.34
N LYS A 478 17.78 0.37 27.83
CA LYS A 478 16.52 -0.24 28.29
C LYS A 478 16.50 -1.75 28.04
N HIS A 479 16.89 -2.20 26.85
CA HIS A 479 17.02 -3.62 26.53
C HIS A 479 18.07 -4.34 27.40
N GLU A 480 19.20 -3.68 27.69
CA GLU A 480 20.22 -4.24 28.57
C GLU A 480 19.71 -4.37 30.03
N ALA A 481 18.97 -3.37 30.50
CA ALA A 481 18.32 -3.41 31.82
C ALA A 481 17.29 -4.55 31.92
N GLU A 482 16.48 -4.75 30.91
CA GLU A 482 15.52 -5.86 30.84
C GLU A 482 16.21 -7.24 30.85
N ARG A 483 17.29 -7.39 30.06
CA ARG A 483 18.09 -8.63 30.05
C ARG A 483 18.72 -8.90 31.40
N ALA A 484 19.30 -7.88 32.05
CA ALA A 484 19.86 -7.99 33.38
C ALA A 484 18.77 -8.35 34.44
N SER A 485 17.59 -7.76 34.34
CA SER A 485 16.44 -8.07 35.19
C SER A 485 15.98 -9.51 35.06
N ARG A 486 15.90 -10.03 33.84
CA ARG A 486 15.56 -11.45 33.58
C ARG A 486 16.64 -12.40 34.08
N ALA A 487 17.93 -11.97 34.08
CA ALA A 487 19.05 -12.72 34.62
C ALA A 487 19.18 -12.63 36.16
N GLY A 488 18.36 -11.82 36.83
CA GLY A 488 18.38 -11.63 38.29
C GLY A 488 19.50 -10.74 38.78
N ASP A 489 20.21 -10.03 37.89
CA ASP A 489 21.30 -9.09 38.24
C ASP A 489 20.74 -7.69 38.53
N TYR A 490 20.13 -7.56 39.69
CA TYR A 490 19.51 -6.28 40.14
C TYR A 490 20.55 -5.17 40.36
N ALA A 491 21.83 -5.51 40.63
CA ALA A 491 22.86 -4.51 40.80
C ALA A 491 23.16 -3.80 39.48
N LYS A 492 23.24 -4.57 38.38
CA LYS A 492 23.41 -4.05 37.03
C LYS A 492 22.18 -3.28 36.54
N VAL A 493 20.97 -3.74 36.90
CA VAL A 493 19.72 -3.00 36.61
C VAL A 493 19.73 -1.62 37.26
N ALA A 494 20.13 -1.53 38.51
CA ALA A 494 20.18 -0.26 39.26
C ALA A 494 21.25 0.69 38.65
N GLU A 495 22.43 0.19 38.28
CA GLU A 495 23.46 1.00 37.60
C GLU A 495 22.94 1.59 36.30
N ILE A 496 22.26 0.78 35.48
CA ILE A 496 21.73 1.21 34.20
C ILE A 496 20.58 2.21 34.40
N GLN A 497 19.58 1.88 35.22
CA GLN A 497 18.37 2.70 35.38
C GLN A 497 18.62 4.04 36.06
N TYR A 498 19.40 4.04 37.18
CA TYR A 498 19.64 5.25 37.97
C TYR A 498 20.89 6.03 37.57
N GLY A 499 21.80 5.40 36.79
CA GLY A 499 23.01 6.05 36.31
C GLY A 499 22.89 6.39 34.82
N LYS A 500 23.24 5.43 33.96
CA LYS A 500 23.42 5.66 32.50
C LYS A 500 22.17 6.11 31.78
N LEU A 501 21.01 5.52 32.12
CA LEU A 501 19.76 5.85 31.45
C LEU A 501 19.33 7.29 31.77
N ARG A 502 19.42 7.67 33.05
CA ARG A 502 19.06 9.02 33.49
C ARG A 502 19.97 10.08 32.88
N GLU A 503 21.28 9.81 32.79
CA GLU A 503 22.22 10.71 32.15
C GLU A 503 21.87 10.94 30.67
N LYS A 504 21.49 9.87 29.93
CA LYS A 504 21.09 9.97 28.54
C LYS A 504 19.70 10.61 28.36
N GLU A 505 18.78 10.42 29.29
CA GLU A 505 17.49 11.11 29.30
C GLU A 505 17.65 12.61 29.58
N ASP A 506 18.55 13.00 30.50
CA ASP A 506 18.88 14.41 30.76
C ASP A 506 19.59 15.06 29.54
N GLU A 507 20.43 14.32 28.82
CA GLU A 507 21.09 14.76 27.60
C GLU A 507 20.04 14.96 26.48
N LEU A 508 19.10 14.02 26.32
CA LEU A 508 17.97 14.10 25.39
C LEU A 508 17.14 15.35 25.65
N ALA A 509 16.75 15.58 26.92
CA ALA A 509 15.93 16.72 27.29
C ALA A 509 16.62 18.07 26.98
N LYS A 510 17.94 18.15 27.13
CA LYS A 510 18.71 19.35 26.78
C LYS A 510 18.70 19.63 25.30
N VAL A 511 18.95 18.59 24.48
CA VAL A 511 18.95 18.70 23.01
C VAL A 511 17.55 19.06 22.51
N GLU A 512 16.50 18.44 23.05
CA GLU A 512 15.11 18.75 22.70
C GLU A 512 14.72 20.18 23.06
N LEU A 513 15.17 20.70 24.21
CA LEU A 513 14.93 22.10 24.63
C LEU A 513 15.68 23.10 23.71
N GLU A 514 16.88 22.77 23.30
CA GLU A 514 17.64 23.57 22.33
C GLU A 514 16.97 23.58 20.94
N MET A 515 16.37 22.48 20.53
CA MET A 515 15.63 22.40 19.26
C MET A 515 14.30 23.15 19.32
N GLN A 516 13.58 23.14 20.43
CA GLN A 516 12.36 23.92 20.63
C GLN A 516 12.61 25.43 20.62
N ASN A 517 13.76 25.87 21.15
CA ASN A 517 14.13 27.28 21.18
C ASN A 517 14.66 27.83 19.85
N HIS A 518 15.13 26.94 18.96
CA HIS A 518 15.47 27.28 17.59
C HIS A 518 14.38 26.63 16.69
N GLN A 519 13.48 27.45 16.13
CA GLN A 519 12.57 26.99 15.08
C GLN A 519 13.45 26.43 13.95
N ASN A 520 13.49 25.09 13.80
CA ASN A 520 14.11 24.44 12.67
C ASN A 520 13.26 24.78 11.44
N GLU A 521 13.71 25.71 10.62
CA GLU A 521 12.98 26.17 9.43
C GLU A 521 13.19 25.22 8.25
N LEU A 522 14.30 24.49 8.19
CA LEU A 522 14.72 23.69 7.03
C LEU A 522 14.44 22.20 7.17
N ILE A 523 14.40 21.64 8.38
CA ILE A 523 14.20 20.21 8.61
C ILE A 523 12.98 19.99 9.50
N LYS A 524 11.91 19.45 8.93
CA LYS A 524 10.75 18.96 9.68
C LYS A 524 11.08 17.54 10.15
N GLU A 525 11.00 17.27 11.47
CA GLU A 525 11.30 15.95 12.04
C GLU A 525 10.04 15.23 12.56
N GLU A 526 8.89 15.87 12.47
CA GLU A 526 7.63 15.38 12.99
C GLU A 526 6.65 15.08 11.86
N VAL A 527 6.11 13.87 11.88
CA VAL A 527 4.99 13.50 11.02
C VAL A 527 3.72 14.15 11.54
N THR A 528 3.10 14.97 10.72
CA THR A 528 1.87 15.72 11.02
C THR A 528 0.68 15.17 10.24
N ALA A 529 -0.52 15.66 10.54
CA ALA A 529 -1.71 15.36 9.76
C ALA A 529 -1.59 15.76 8.28
N GLU A 530 -0.79 16.82 7.98
CA GLU A 530 -0.52 17.25 6.62
C GLU A 530 0.26 16.19 5.82
N ASN A 531 1.29 15.59 6.43
CA ASN A 531 2.07 14.53 5.77
C ASN A 531 1.20 13.31 5.47
N ILE A 532 0.32 12.92 6.38
CA ILE A 532 -0.67 11.86 6.14
C ILE A 532 -1.59 12.23 4.98
N SER A 533 -2.08 13.48 4.97
CA SER A 533 -2.95 13.99 3.92
C SER A 533 -2.28 13.93 2.54
N GLU A 534 -1.01 14.28 2.45
CA GLU A 534 -0.25 14.20 1.21
C GLU A 534 -0.10 12.77 0.68
N VAL A 535 0.12 11.79 1.57
CA VAL A 535 0.20 10.38 1.18
C VAL A 535 -1.15 9.89 0.67
N ILE A 536 -2.23 10.21 1.39
CA ILE A 536 -3.61 9.88 0.94
C ILE A 536 -3.91 10.52 -0.41
N GLY A 537 -3.52 11.78 -0.59
CA GLY A 537 -3.68 12.47 -1.87
C GLY A 537 -2.99 11.75 -3.03
N LYS A 538 -1.79 11.21 -2.80
CA LYS A 538 -1.09 10.39 -3.80
C LYS A 538 -1.79 9.07 -4.10
N TRP A 539 -2.31 8.39 -3.08
CA TRP A 539 -2.97 7.09 -3.25
C TRP A 539 -4.32 7.20 -3.93
N THR A 540 -5.09 8.23 -3.56
CA THR A 540 -6.48 8.40 -4.00
C THR A 540 -6.62 9.35 -5.19
N GLY A 541 -5.57 10.14 -5.48
CA GLY A 541 -5.62 11.21 -6.47
C GLY A 541 -6.39 12.45 -6.01
N ILE A 542 -6.72 12.55 -4.70
CA ILE A 542 -7.45 13.67 -4.13
C ILE A 542 -6.43 14.70 -3.62
N PRO A 543 -6.56 15.99 -3.95
CA PRO A 543 -5.73 17.03 -3.37
C PRO A 543 -6.09 17.26 -1.91
N VAL A 544 -5.52 16.47 -1.01
CA VAL A 544 -5.89 16.43 0.42
C VAL A 544 -5.32 17.61 1.22
N THR A 545 -4.35 18.31 0.68
CA THR A 545 -3.76 19.50 1.30
C THR A 545 -4.76 20.64 1.59
N LYS A 546 -5.91 20.61 0.93
CA LYS A 546 -7.00 21.56 1.15
C LYS A 546 -8.04 21.13 2.19
N LEU A 547 -7.93 19.92 2.74
CA LEU A 547 -8.96 19.31 3.60
C LEU A 547 -8.92 19.75 5.08
N LEU A 548 -7.90 20.41 5.56
CA LEU A 548 -7.67 20.54 7.01
C LEU A 548 -8.23 21.78 7.70
N GLN A 549 -8.32 22.94 7.08
CA GLN A 549 -8.92 24.14 7.73
C GLN A 549 -9.66 25.09 6.77
N SER A 550 -9.30 25.12 5.50
CA SER A 550 -9.94 26.01 4.53
C SER A 550 -11.25 25.44 3.95
N GLU A 551 -11.56 24.15 4.17
CA GLU A 551 -12.80 23.53 3.68
C GLU A 551 -14.05 24.13 4.29
N ARG A 552 -14.02 24.41 5.60
CA ARG A 552 -15.19 24.95 6.28
C ARG A 552 -15.60 26.32 5.75
N ASP A 553 -14.61 27.19 5.56
CA ASP A 553 -14.83 28.54 5.02
C ASP A 553 -15.20 28.50 3.53
N LYS A 554 -14.60 27.58 2.76
CA LYS A 554 -14.98 27.37 1.36
C LYS A 554 -16.38 26.85 1.22
N LEU A 555 -16.80 25.85 2.02
CA LEU A 555 -18.15 25.31 1.99
C LEU A 555 -19.20 26.35 2.39
N LEU A 556 -18.84 27.27 3.30
CA LEU A 556 -19.72 28.38 3.64
C LEU A 556 -19.90 29.40 2.48
N ASN A 557 -18.88 29.52 1.62
CA ASN A 557 -18.90 30.42 0.47
C ASN A 557 -19.10 29.69 -0.87
N LEU A 558 -19.60 28.43 -0.83
CA LEU A 558 -19.74 27.57 -2.01
C LEU A 558 -20.53 28.22 -3.14
N GLU A 559 -21.62 28.90 -2.82
CA GLU A 559 -22.44 29.59 -3.82
C GLU A 559 -21.65 30.66 -4.57
N THR A 560 -20.86 31.46 -3.85
CA THR A 560 -20.05 32.52 -4.44
C THR A 560 -19.02 31.95 -5.42
N GLU A 561 -18.38 30.85 -5.02
CA GLU A 561 -17.41 30.16 -5.86
C GLU A 561 -18.06 29.55 -7.11
N LEU A 562 -19.22 28.92 -6.98
CA LEU A 562 -19.95 28.39 -8.12
C LEU A 562 -20.42 29.47 -9.08
N HIS A 563 -20.81 30.65 -8.56
CA HIS A 563 -21.18 31.82 -9.37
C HIS A 563 -20.01 32.42 -10.15
N HIS A 564 -18.78 32.17 -9.77
CA HIS A 564 -17.62 32.56 -10.60
C HIS A 564 -17.61 31.88 -11.96
N ARG A 565 -18.25 30.74 -12.09
CA ARG A 565 -18.27 29.92 -13.31
C ARG A 565 -19.68 29.79 -13.92
N VAL A 566 -20.70 29.72 -13.08
CA VAL A 566 -22.10 29.55 -13.48
C VAL A 566 -22.85 30.87 -13.30
N VAL A 567 -23.40 31.40 -14.38
CA VAL A 567 -24.13 32.66 -14.37
C VAL A 567 -25.62 32.39 -14.20
N GLY A 568 -26.26 33.09 -13.27
CA GLY A 568 -27.64 32.87 -12.90
C GLY A 568 -27.82 31.53 -12.17
N GLN A 569 -29.03 30.97 -12.24
CA GLN A 569 -29.32 29.64 -11.65
C GLN A 569 -29.20 29.61 -10.12
N ASP A 570 -29.57 30.70 -9.45
CA ASP A 570 -29.35 30.91 -8.01
C ASP A 570 -30.00 29.78 -7.19
N GLU A 571 -31.26 29.40 -7.48
CA GLU A 571 -31.95 28.28 -6.82
C GLU A 571 -31.20 26.94 -6.98
N ALA A 572 -30.67 26.70 -8.19
CA ALA A 572 -29.95 25.47 -8.49
C ALA A 572 -28.64 25.37 -7.69
N ILE A 573 -27.94 26.48 -7.60
CA ILE A 573 -26.68 26.58 -6.87
C ILE A 573 -26.93 26.44 -5.37
N GLU A 574 -27.94 27.11 -4.84
CA GLU A 574 -28.32 27.04 -3.42
C GLU A 574 -28.72 25.61 -3.01
N ALA A 575 -29.62 24.98 -3.78
CA ALA A 575 -30.04 23.60 -3.51
C ALA A 575 -28.88 22.60 -3.48
N VAL A 576 -27.97 22.72 -4.43
CA VAL A 576 -26.77 21.87 -4.50
C VAL A 576 -25.82 22.17 -3.34
N ALA A 577 -25.60 23.45 -3.02
CA ALA A 577 -24.72 23.84 -1.93
C ALA A 577 -25.24 23.36 -0.58
N ASP A 578 -26.52 23.46 -0.34
CA ASP A 578 -27.16 22.99 0.90
C ASP A 578 -27.10 21.47 1.06
N ALA A 579 -27.32 20.71 0.00
CA ALA A 579 -27.19 19.26 0.04
C ALA A 579 -25.74 18.83 0.36
N ILE A 580 -24.74 19.48 -0.23
CA ILE A 580 -23.33 19.23 0.03
C ILE A 580 -22.98 19.60 1.48
N ARG A 581 -23.45 20.74 1.98
CA ARG A 581 -23.25 21.16 3.37
C ARG A 581 -23.86 20.18 4.36
N ARG A 582 -25.10 19.72 4.11
CA ARG A 582 -25.77 18.71 4.97
C ARG A 582 -24.93 17.44 5.05
N ASN A 583 -24.42 16.96 3.93
CA ASN A 583 -23.57 15.76 3.92
C ASN A 583 -22.25 16.00 4.66
N ARG A 584 -21.56 17.11 4.41
CA ARG A 584 -20.28 17.44 5.05
C ARG A 584 -20.40 17.73 6.56
N ALA A 585 -21.56 18.18 7.00
CA ALA A 585 -21.87 18.36 8.41
C ALA A 585 -22.24 17.05 9.14
N GLY A 586 -22.26 15.90 8.43
CA GLY A 586 -22.65 14.61 9.01
C GLY A 586 -24.14 14.49 9.29
N LEU A 587 -24.99 15.31 8.65
CA LEU A 587 -26.44 15.31 8.82
C LEU A 587 -27.16 14.48 7.72
N SER A 588 -26.42 13.77 6.89
CA SER A 588 -26.93 12.87 5.85
C SER A 588 -26.67 11.41 6.21
N ASP A 589 -27.39 10.49 5.56
CA ASP A 589 -27.18 9.06 5.75
C ASP A 589 -25.82 8.64 5.14
N ASP A 590 -24.92 8.12 5.97
CA ASP A 590 -23.58 7.66 5.57
C ASP A 590 -23.59 6.53 4.53
N LYS A 591 -24.74 5.95 4.25
CA LYS A 591 -24.89 4.92 3.24
C LYS A 591 -25.08 5.46 1.83
N LYS A 592 -25.51 6.70 1.68
CA LYS A 592 -25.83 7.32 0.39
C LYS A 592 -24.64 8.05 -0.24
N PRO A 593 -24.69 8.38 -1.55
CA PRO A 593 -23.77 9.34 -2.16
C PRO A 593 -23.76 10.69 -1.46
N ILE A 594 -22.72 11.52 -1.71
CA ILE A 594 -22.64 12.91 -1.15
C ILE A 594 -23.91 13.71 -1.49
N GLY A 595 -24.42 13.53 -2.70
CA GLY A 595 -25.66 14.11 -3.17
C GLY A 595 -26.09 13.50 -4.50
N SER A 596 -27.38 13.46 -4.70
CA SER A 596 -28.03 12.98 -5.92
C SER A 596 -28.99 14.04 -6.46
N PHE A 597 -28.75 14.48 -7.68
CA PHE A 597 -29.44 15.63 -8.28
C PHE A 597 -30.04 15.28 -9.63
N LEU A 598 -31.24 15.77 -9.89
CA LEU A 598 -31.86 15.75 -11.22
C LEU A 598 -32.00 17.18 -11.73
N PHE A 599 -31.20 17.53 -12.74
CA PHE A 599 -31.22 18.84 -13.37
C PHE A 599 -32.16 18.87 -14.57
N LEU A 600 -33.22 19.63 -14.46
CA LEU A 600 -34.23 19.83 -15.49
C LEU A 600 -34.02 21.16 -16.18
N GLY A 601 -34.35 21.26 -17.45
CA GLY A 601 -34.24 22.52 -18.17
C GLY A 601 -33.87 22.36 -19.64
N THR A 602 -33.99 23.45 -20.37
CA THR A 602 -33.66 23.50 -21.80
C THR A 602 -32.16 23.29 -22.06
N THR A 603 -31.80 23.05 -23.29
CA THR A 603 -30.38 22.88 -23.66
C THR A 603 -29.63 24.22 -23.56
N GLY A 604 -28.39 24.21 -23.05
CA GLY A 604 -27.51 25.39 -23.02
C GLY A 604 -27.74 26.36 -21.87
N VAL A 605 -28.49 25.96 -20.80
CA VAL A 605 -28.77 26.78 -19.61
C VAL A 605 -27.71 26.64 -18.50
N GLY A 606 -26.72 25.74 -18.64
CA GLY A 606 -25.63 25.61 -17.68
C GLY A 606 -25.60 24.31 -16.87
N LYS A 607 -26.49 23.33 -17.10
CA LYS A 607 -26.54 22.05 -16.35
C LYS A 607 -25.19 21.34 -16.26
N THR A 608 -24.54 21.12 -17.39
CA THR A 608 -23.21 20.47 -17.45
C THR A 608 -22.11 21.36 -16.89
N GLU A 609 -22.25 22.69 -16.98
CA GLU A 609 -21.25 23.63 -16.44
C GLU A 609 -21.27 23.65 -14.91
N LEU A 610 -22.45 23.56 -14.29
CA LEU A 610 -22.57 23.41 -12.84
C LEU A 610 -21.93 22.10 -12.37
N ALA A 611 -22.10 21.00 -13.11
CA ALA A 611 -21.44 19.72 -12.79
C ALA A 611 -19.91 19.83 -12.85
N LYS A 612 -19.36 20.55 -13.83
CA LYS A 612 -17.92 20.84 -13.93
C LYS A 612 -17.43 21.75 -12.83
N ALA A 613 -18.17 22.83 -12.53
CA ALA A 613 -17.84 23.74 -11.44
C ALA A 613 -17.78 23.01 -10.09
N LEU A 614 -18.72 22.07 -9.87
CA LEU A 614 -18.70 21.22 -8.68
C LEU A 614 -17.51 20.26 -8.64
N ALA A 615 -17.15 19.66 -9.77
CA ALA A 615 -15.98 18.79 -9.84
C ALA A 615 -14.69 19.59 -9.55
N GLU A 616 -14.55 20.78 -10.13
CA GLU A 616 -13.41 21.65 -9.87
C GLU A 616 -13.35 22.12 -8.42
N PHE A 617 -14.48 22.53 -7.86
CA PHE A 617 -14.53 23.03 -6.49
C PHE A 617 -14.24 21.93 -5.45
N LEU A 618 -14.89 20.77 -5.57
CA LEU A 618 -14.82 19.69 -4.57
C LEU A 618 -13.60 18.80 -4.75
N PHE A 619 -13.14 18.62 -5.99
CA PHE A 619 -12.09 17.67 -6.36
C PHE A 619 -10.92 18.33 -7.08
N ASP A 620 -10.84 19.69 -7.09
CA ASP A 620 -9.77 20.54 -7.65
C ASP A 620 -9.42 20.30 -9.14
N ASP A 621 -10.25 19.54 -9.85
CA ASP A 621 -10.07 19.27 -11.29
C ASP A 621 -11.42 19.04 -11.96
N GLU A 622 -11.75 19.84 -12.98
CA GLU A 622 -12.96 19.65 -13.77
C GLU A 622 -13.01 18.28 -14.49
N ASN A 623 -11.87 17.62 -14.66
CA ASN A 623 -11.77 16.29 -15.23
C ASN A 623 -12.10 15.16 -14.24
N ASN A 624 -12.26 15.46 -12.96
CA ASN A 624 -12.79 14.52 -11.97
C ASN A 624 -14.31 14.35 -12.10
N MET A 625 -14.77 14.33 -13.35
CA MET A 625 -16.15 14.10 -13.74
C MET A 625 -16.22 12.93 -14.73
N THR A 626 -17.03 11.94 -14.40
CA THR A 626 -17.37 10.83 -15.30
C THR A 626 -18.69 11.17 -16.01
N ARG A 627 -18.62 11.48 -17.29
CA ARG A 627 -19.83 11.75 -18.09
C ARG A 627 -20.23 10.52 -18.87
N ILE A 628 -21.50 10.13 -18.72
CA ILE A 628 -22.12 9.01 -19.43
C ILE A 628 -23.38 9.53 -20.11
N ASP A 629 -23.43 9.41 -21.43
CA ASP A 629 -24.61 9.79 -22.24
C ASP A 629 -25.59 8.63 -22.25
N MET A 630 -26.76 8.85 -21.67
CA MET A 630 -27.78 7.82 -21.57
C MET A 630 -28.47 7.48 -22.88
N SER A 631 -28.26 8.29 -23.91
CA SER A 631 -28.72 7.96 -25.27
C SER A 631 -28.03 6.72 -25.84
N GLU A 632 -26.85 6.35 -25.34
CA GLU A 632 -26.16 5.10 -25.69
C GLU A 632 -26.70 3.87 -24.97
N TYR A 633 -27.62 4.06 -24.01
CA TYR A 633 -28.14 3.01 -23.11
C TYR A 633 -29.65 2.81 -23.25
N GLN A 634 -30.17 3.02 -24.46
CA GLN A 634 -31.59 2.84 -24.79
C GLN A 634 -32.02 1.38 -24.87
N GLU A 635 -31.08 0.50 -25.23
CA GLU A 635 -31.35 -0.93 -25.41
C GLU A 635 -30.95 -1.72 -24.16
N ARG A 636 -31.70 -2.80 -23.87
CA ARG A 636 -31.45 -3.66 -22.72
C ARG A 636 -30.02 -4.21 -22.66
N HIS A 637 -29.47 -4.53 -23.81
CA HIS A 637 -28.10 -5.07 -23.88
C HIS A 637 -27.02 -4.04 -23.53
N SER A 638 -27.30 -2.76 -23.74
CA SER A 638 -26.34 -1.71 -23.41
C SER A 638 -26.22 -1.46 -21.90
N VAL A 639 -27.24 -1.82 -21.10
CA VAL A 639 -27.20 -1.70 -19.63
C VAL A 639 -26.07 -2.54 -19.04
N SER A 640 -25.76 -3.70 -19.61
CA SER A 640 -24.64 -4.54 -19.17
C SER A 640 -23.30 -3.85 -19.35
N ARG A 641 -23.16 -2.85 -20.20
CA ARG A 641 -21.91 -2.06 -20.33
C ARG A 641 -21.70 -1.12 -19.14
N LEU A 642 -22.76 -0.72 -18.42
CA LEU A 642 -22.62 0.11 -17.22
C LEU A 642 -22.00 -0.66 -16.04
N VAL A 643 -22.45 -1.91 -15.84
CA VAL A 643 -22.11 -2.73 -14.68
C VAL A 643 -21.07 -3.81 -15.04
N GLY A 644 -20.99 -4.17 -16.32
CA GLY A 644 -20.15 -5.23 -16.86
C GLY A 644 -20.99 -6.37 -17.48
N ALA A 645 -20.41 -7.08 -18.45
CA ALA A 645 -21.07 -8.22 -19.11
C ALA A 645 -21.10 -9.46 -18.18
N PRO A 646 -22.17 -10.27 -18.22
CA PRO A 646 -22.23 -11.52 -17.47
C PRO A 646 -21.14 -12.52 -17.89
N PRO A 647 -20.77 -13.49 -17.03
CA PRO A 647 -19.81 -14.53 -17.38
C PRO A 647 -20.19 -15.26 -18.69
N GLY A 648 -19.21 -15.38 -19.58
CA GLY A 648 -19.40 -16.04 -20.88
C GLY A 648 -19.82 -15.14 -22.04
N TYR A 649 -20.05 -13.85 -21.81
CA TYR A 649 -20.29 -12.87 -22.86
C TYR A 649 -19.04 -12.07 -23.22
N VAL A 650 -18.98 -11.58 -24.47
CA VAL A 650 -17.90 -10.71 -24.95
C VAL A 650 -17.84 -9.44 -24.10
N GLY A 651 -16.65 -9.05 -23.62
CA GLY A 651 -16.46 -7.88 -22.75
C GLY A 651 -16.52 -8.18 -21.24
N TYR A 652 -16.64 -9.45 -20.82
CA TYR A 652 -16.60 -9.82 -19.39
C TYR A 652 -15.34 -9.31 -18.65
N ASP A 653 -14.18 -9.36 -19.32
CA ASP A 653 -12.90 -8.95 -18.71
C ASP A 653 -12.72 -7.43 -18.63
N GLU A 654 -13.43 -6.64 -19.42
CA GLU A 654 -13.27 -5.18 -19.50
C GLU A 654 -13.90 -4.44 -18.31
N GLY A 655 -14.83 -5.08 -17.58
CA GLY A 655 -15.58 -4.43 -16.50
C GLY A 655 -16.67 -3.49 -17.01
N GLY A 656 -17.47 -2.93 -16.11
CA GLY A 656 -18.53 -1.97 -16.44
C GLY A 656 -18.00 -0.55 -16.54
N GLN A 657 -18.52 0.23 -17.49
CA GLN A 657 -18.05 1.60 -17.73
C GLN A 657 -18.26 2.51 -16.49
N LEU A 658 -19.45 2.43 -15.86
CA LEU A 658 -19.75 3.18 -14.65
C LEU A 658 -18.98 2.63 -13.44
N THR A 659 -19.00 1.32 -13.24
CA THR A 659 -18.37 0.67 -12.09
C THR A 659 -16.84 0.83 -12.11
N GLU A 660 -16.22 0.68 -13.27
CA GLU A 660 -14.76 0.83 -13.38
C GLU A 660 -14.32 2.30 -13.26
N ALA A 661 -15.09 3.26 -13.81
CA ALA A 661 -14.80 4.68 -13.67
C ALA A 661 -14.81 5.12 -12.20
N VAL A 662 -15.88 4.77 -11.45
CA VAL A 662 -15.99 5.13 -10.03
C VAL A 662 -14.99 4.33 -9.17
N ARG A 663 -14.71 3.08 -9.49
CA ARG A 663 -13.69 2.30 -8.80
C ARG A 663 -12.30 2.96 -8.90
N ARG A 664 -11.96 3.51 -10.08
CA ARG A 664 -10.68 4.21 -10.29
C ARG A 664 -10.67 5.60 -9.69
N ARG A 665 -11.83 6.29 -9.68
CA ARG A 665 -11.98 7.64 -9.15
C ARG A 665 -13.22 7.71 -8.26
N PRO A 666 -13.13 7.23 -7.02
CA PRO A 666 -14.29 7.20 -6.11
C PRO A 666 -14.75 8.60 -5.69
N TYR A 667 -13.86 9.60 -5.82
CA TYR A 667 -14.14 11.01 -5.59
C TYR A 667 -14.33 11.70 -6.93
N SER A 668 -15.55 11.69 -7.42
CA SER A 668 -15.87 12.26 -8.72
C SER A 668 -17.33 12.67 -8.82
N VAL A 669 -17.62 13.54 -9.75
CA VAL A 669 -18.98 13.81 -10.19
C VAL A 669 -19.33 12.81 -11.28
N VAL A 670 -20.39 12.04 -11.07
CA VAL A 670 -20.97 11.15 -12.09
C VAL A 670 -22.11 11.90 -12.76
N LEU A 671 -21.92 12.29 -14.01
CA LEU A 671 -22.91 12.97 -14.81
C LEU A 671 -23.58 11.99 -15.77
N LEU A 672 -24.84 11.70 -15.54
CA LEU A 672 -25.72 10.89 -16.40
C LEU A 672 -26.54 11.84 -17.27
N ASP A 673 -26.11 12.03 -18.51
CA ASP A 673 -26.73 13.01 -19.40
C ASP A 673 -27.93 12.40 -20.14
N GLU A 674 -29.03 13.15 -20.27
CA GLU A 674 -30.28 12.77 -20.95
C GLU A 674 -30.90 11.47 -20.39
N ILE A 675 -31.09 11.44 -19.05
CA ILE A 675 -31.54 10.25 -18.31
C ILE A 675 -32.88 9.70 -18.81
N GLU A 676 -33.74 10.53 -19.37
CA GLU A 676 -35.06 10.15 -19.97
C GLU A 676 -34.92 9.19 -21.15
N LYS A 677 -33.76 9.12 -21.79
CA LYS A 677 -33.49 8.22 -22.91
C LYS A 677 -33.00 6.83 -22.49
N ALA A 678 -32.71 6.65 -21.22
CA ALA A 678 -32.21 5.39 -20.70
C ALA A 678 -33.27 4.28 -20.70
N HIS A 679 -32.81 3.03 -20.93
CA HIS A 679 -33.64 1.87 -20.74
C HIS A 679 -34.13 1.75 -19.28
N PRO A 680 -35.38 1.27 -19.01
CA PRO A 680 -35.89 1.12 -17.65
C PRO A 680 -35.02 0.33 -16.68
N ASP A 681 -34.22 -0.62 -17.15
CA ASP A 681 -33.30 -1.39 -16.31
C ASP A 681 -32.13 -0.56 -15.78
N VAL A 682 -31.78 0.58 -16.41
CA VAL A 682 -30.78 1.53 -15.90
C VAL A 682 -31.25 2.12 -14.57
N PHE A 683 -32.53 2.50 -14.49
CA PHE A 683 -33.12 3.05 -13.26
C PHE A 683 -33.07 2.04 -12.12
N ASN A 684 -33.32 0.74 -12.40
CA ASN A 684 -33.20 -0.32 -11.38
C ASN A 684 -31.78 -0.46 -10.86
N THR A 685 -30.80 -0.28 -11.72
CA THR A 685 -29.37 -0.29 -11.33
C THR A 685 -29.02 0.94 -10.48
N LEU A 686 -29.52 2.12 -10.88
CA LEU A 686 -29.26 3.36 -10.16
C LEU A 686 -29.93 3.40 -8.79
N LEU A 687 -31.09 2.74 -8.60
CA LEU A 687 -31.73 2.63 -7.28
C LEU A 687 -30.77 2.06 -6.22
N GLN A 688 -29.95 1.06 -6.57
CA GLN A 688 -28.94 0.51 -5.67
C GLN A 688 -27.89 1.55 -5.28
N VAL A 689 -27.48 2.39 -6.24
CA VAL A 689 -26.52 3.46 -6.00
C VAL A 689 -27.11 4.54 -5.09
N LEU A 690 -28.35 4.95 -5.35
CA LEU A 690 -29.01 6.03 -4.61
C LEU A 690 -29.41 5.61 -3.18
N ASP A 691 -29.72 4.33 -2.95
CA ASP A 691 -30.12 3.82 -1.63
C ASP A 691 -28.93 3.41 -0.76
N ASP A 692 -28.06 2.57 -1.32
CA ASP A 692 -26.99 1.92 -0.58
C ASP A 692 -25.60 2.55 -0.82
N GLY A 693 -25.50 3.51 -1.76
CA GLY A 693 -24.21 4.11 -2.15
C GLY A 693 -23.21 3.08 -2.68
N ARG A 694 -23.68 1.98 -3.22
CA ARG A 694 -22.83 0.90 -3.75
C ARG A 694 -23.46 0.23 -4.97
N LEU A 695 -22.61 -0.33 -5.81
CA LEU A 695 -23.05 -1.12 -6.96
C LEU A 695 -22.12 -2.33 -7.11
N THR A 696 -22.69 -3.52 -7.22
CA THR A 696 -21.89 -4.74 -7.43
C THR A 696 -21.67 -4.94 -8.91
N ASP A 697 -20.40 -5.06 -9.32
CA ASP A 697 -20.05 -5.35 -10.72
C ASP A 697 -20.32 -6.83 -11.08
N ASN A 698 -20.19 -7.15 -12.35
CA ASN A 698 -20.35 -8.51 -12.88
C ASN A 698 -19.31 -9.52 -12.37
N LYS A 699 -18.21 -9.05 -11.80
CA LYS A 699 -17.16 -9.88 -11.15
C LYS A 699 -17.42 -10.09 -9.65
N GLY A 700 -18.56 -9.60 -9.15
CA GLY A 700 -18.93 -9.68 -7.73
C GLY A 700 -18.23 -8.66 -6.84
N ARG A 701 -17.51 -7.68 -7.40
CA ARG A 701 -16.85 -6.63 -6.63
C ARG A 701 -17.83 -5.51 -6.32
N VAL A 702 -17.84 -5.07 -5.06
CA VAL A 702 -18.66 -3.96 -4.61
C VAL A 702 -17.93 -2.64 -4.87
N VAL A 703 -18.52 -1.79 -5.70
CA VAL A 703 -18.00 -0.45 -6.01
C VAL A 703 -18.71 0.56 -5.12
N ASN A 704 -17.94 1.40 -4.44
CA ASN A 704 -18.43 2.38 -3.48
C ASN A 704 -18.68 3.75 -4.15
N PHE A 705 -19.91 4.25 -4.05
CA PHE A 705 -20.37 5.54 -4.57
C PHE A 705 -20.60 6.60 -3.48
N LYS A 706 -20.34 6.27 -2.21
CA LYS A 706 -20.61 7.18 -1.07
C LYS A 706 -19.85 8.50 -1.14
N ASN A 707 -18.73 8.49 -1.83
CA ASN A 707 -17.88 9.67 -2.00
C ASN A 707 -18.07 10.37 -3.35
N SER A 708 -19.06 9.95 -4.13
CA SER A 708 -19.37 10.57 -5.42
C SER A 708 -20.65 11.41 -5.35
N ILE A 709 -20.76 12.34 -6.28
CA ILE A 709 -21.97 13.13 -6.51
C ILE A 709 -22.60 12.62 -7.79
N ILE A 710 -23.87 12.27 -7.73
CA ILE A 710 -24.63 11.79 -8.88
C ILE A 710 -25.46 12.93 -9.43
N ILE A 711 -25.20 13.33 -10.66
CA ILE A 711 -25.96 14.36 -11.37
C ILE A 711 -26.60 13.72 -12.60
N MET A 712 -27.90 13.80 -12.67
CA MET A 712 -28.68 13.36 -13.82
C MET A 712 -29.20 14.61 -14.53
N THR A 713 -29.08 14.68 -15.84
CA THR A 713 -29.67 15.78 -16.60
C THR A 713 -30.86 15.27 -17.41
N SER A 714 -31.84 16.10 -17.57
CA SER A 714 -33.01 15.81 -18.44
C SER A 714 -33.47 17.06 -19.16
N ASN A 715 -33.92 16.84 -20.38
CA ASN A 715 -34.61 17.86 -21.20
C ASN A 715 -36.13 17.69 -21.21
N LEU A 716 -36.67 16.84 -20.34
CA LEU A 716 -38.08 16.65 -20.17
C LEU A 716 -38.78 17.97 -19.81
N GLY A 717 -39.88 18.24 -20.43
CA GLY A 717 -40.64 19.48 -20.18
C GLY A 717 -40.00 20.74 -20.80
N SER A 718 -38.92 20.66 -21.59
CA SER A 718 -38.28 21.82 -22.22
C SER A 718 -39.26 22.68 -23.00
N HIS A 719 -40.25 22.08 -23.63
CA HIS A 719 -41.32 22.79 -24.36
C HIS A 719 -42.20 23.62 -23.42
N LEU A 720 -42.62 23.03 -22.30
CA LEU A 720 -43.43 23.72 -21.29
C LEU A 720 -42.64 24.89 -20.66
N ILE A 721 -41.37 24.65 -20.38
CA ILE A 721 -40.47 25.67 -19.83
C ILE A 721 -40.37 26.85 -20.80
N GLN A 722 -40.12 26.61 -22.09
CA GLN A 722 -40.03 27.67 -23.08
C GLN A 722 -41.34 28.47 -23.19
N GLU A 723 -42.48 27.80 -23.33
CA GLU A 723 -43.80 28.40 -23.49
C GLU A 723 -44.18 29.28 -22.29
N ASN A 724 -43.94 28.79 -21.07
CA ASN A 724 -44.26 29.55 -19.85
C ASN A 724 -43.33 30.75 -19.66
N PHE A 725 -42.01 30.59 -19.97
CA PHE A 725 -41.04 31.66 -19.81
C PHE A 725 -41.06 32.72 -20.92
N GLU A 726 -41.71 32.49 -22.08
CA GLU A 726 -41.96 33.51 -23.09
C GLU A 726 -42.78 34.68 -22.56
N ASN A 727 -43.66 34.43 -21.58
CA ASN A 727 -44.55 35.40 -20.96
C ASN A 727 -44.03 35.96 -19.63
N LEU A 728 -42.75 35.77 -19.33
CA LEU A 728 -42.13 36.16 -18.07
C LEU A 728 -41.95 37.70 -18.00
N THR A 729 -42.45 38.29 -16.94
CA THR A 729 -42.19 39.69 -16.56
C THR A 729 -41.62 39.75 -15.14
N GLU A 730 -40.97 40.85 -14.76
CA GLU A 730 -40.37 40.98 -13.42
C GLU A 730 -41.47 40.89 -12.31
N GLU A 731 -42.71 41.16 -12.58
CA GLU A 731 -43.83 41.13 -11.63
C GLU A 731 -44.43 39.73 -11.42
N ASN A 732 -44.34 38.80 -12.41
CA ASN A 732 -44.98 37.49 -12.38
C ASN A 732 -43.98 36.35 -12.34
N GLN A 733 -42.69 36.66 -12.10
CA GLN A 733 -41.62 35.68 -12.19
C GLN A 733 -41.81 34.48 -11.25
N ASP A 734 -42.03 34.73 -9.97
CA ASP A 734 -42.14 33.67 -8.96
C ASP A 734 -43.36 32.77 -9.24
N GLU A 735 -44.50 33.36 -9.65
CA GLU A 735 -45.68 32.62 -9.99
C GLU A 735 -45.53 31.73 -11.22
N ILE A 736 -44.82 32.21 -12.24
CA ILE A 736 -44.56 31.43 -13.47
C ILE A 736 -43.51 30.32 -13.19
N VAL A 737 -42.50 30.59 -12.37
CA VAL A 737 -41.52 29.58 -11.99
C VAL A 737 -42.20 28.46 -11.21
N ASP A 738 -43.01 28.78 -10.21
CA ASP A 738 -43.70 27.79 -9.40
C ASP A 738 -44.69 26.96 -10.23
N LYS A 739 -45.46 27.60 -11.07
CA LYS A 739 -46.39 26.95 -11.99
C LYS A 739 -45.64 26.00 -12.95
N THR A 740 -44.53 26.46 -13.54
CA THR A 740 -43.74 25.65 -14.47
C THR A 740 -43.12 24.48 -13.76
N LYS A 741 -42.67 24.68 -12.54
CA LYS A 741 -42.12 23.64 -11.68
C LYS A 741 -43.15 22.54 -11.45
N ASP A 742 -44.39 22.87 -11.09
CA ASP A 742 -45.47 21.93 -10.86
C ASP A 742 -45.83 21.15 -12.14
N GLU A 743 -45.97 21.81 -13.28
CA GLU A 743 -46.29 21.19 -14.56
C GLU A 743 -45.16 20.22 -15.02
N VAL A 744 -43.92 20.60 -14.85
CA VAL A 744 -42.75 19.75 -15.19
C VAL A 744 -42.66 18.58 -14.21
N PHE A 745 -42.93 18.77 -12.93
CA PHE A 745 -43.00 17.69 -11.95
C PHE A 745 -44.09 16.68 -12.24
N ASP A 746 -45.27 17.13 -12.70
CA ASP A 746 -46.34 16.20 -13.07
C ASP A 746 -45.99 15.40 -14.34
N LEU A 747 -45.28 16.01 -15.28
CA LEU A 747 -44.74 15.29 -16.44
C LEU A 747 -43.69 14.27 -16.03
N LEU A 748 -42.81 14.62 -15.08
CA LEU A 748 -41.81 13.70 -14.54
C LEU A 748 -42.45 12.47 -13.89
N LYS A 749 -43.50 12.66 -13.07
CA LYS A 749 -44.22 11.55 -12.43
C LYS A 749 -44.86 10.59 -13.43
N GLN A 750 -45.23 11.09 -14.63
CA GLN A 750 -45.74 10.27 -15.71
C GLN A 750 -44.66 9.50 -16.46
N THR A 751 -43.44 10.03 -16.51
CA THR A 751 -42.33 9.48 -17.31
C THR A 751 -41.41 8.61 -16.50
N LEU A 752 -41.10 9.01 -15.27
CA LEU A 752 -40.18 8.31 -14.36
C LEU A 752 -40.95 7.64 -13.23
N ARG A 753 -40.49 6.51 -12.76
CA ARG A 753 -41.14 5.78 -11.66
C ARG A 753 -41.08 6.59 -10.36
N PRO A 754 -42.17 6.67 -9.59
CA PRO A 754 -42.21 7.41 -8.33
C PRO A 754 -41.12 6.95 -7.33
N GLU A 755 -40.86 5.65 -7.29
CA GLU A 755 -39.82 5.07 -6.43
C GLU A 755 -38.42 5.61 -6.76
N PHE A 756 -38.11 5.93 -8.00
CA PHE A 756 -36.85 6.52 -8.42
C PHE A 756 -36.78 8.01 -8.03
N LEU A 757 -37.85 8.76 -8.29
CA LEU A 757 -37.91 10.18 -7.93
C LEU A 757 -37.77 10.42 -6.43
N ASN A 758 -38.33 9.54 -5.59
CA ASN A 758 -38.25 9.64 -4.13
C ASN A 758 -36.85 9.33 -3.56
N ARG A 759 -35.93 8.85 -4.37
CA ARG A 759 -34.54 8.57 -3.95
C ARG A 759 -33.57 9.66 -4.33
N ILE A 760 -33.97 10.61 -5.12
CA ILE A 760 -33.22 11.77 -5.52
C ILE A 760 -33.28 12.81 -4.41
N ASP A 761 -32.15 13.34 -3.96
CA ASP A 761 -32.10 14.30 -2.87
C ASP A 761 -32.73 15.63 -3.29
N GLU A 762 -32.40 16.11 -4.50
CA GLU A 762 -32.95 17.38 -5.00
C GLU A 762 -33.24 17.31 -6.50
N ILE A 763 -34.42 17.82 -6.90
CA ILE A 763 -34.82 18.00 -8.29
C ILE A 763 -34.83 19.49 -8.58
N VAL A 764 -33.91 19.90 -9.48
CA VAL A 764 -33.62 21.32 -9.70
C VAL A 764 -34.01 21.75 -11.10
N LEU A 765 -34.83 22.83 -11.18
CA LEU A 765 -35.25 23.41 -12.42
C LEU A 765 -34.30 24.54 -12.83
N PHE A 766 -33.59 24.37 -13.96
CA PHE A 766 -32.79 25.40 -14.58
C PHE A 766 -33.63 26.35 -15.40
N GLN A 767 -33.54 27.61 -15.07
CA GLN A 767 -34.29 28.65 -15.79
C GLN A 767 -33.61 28.99 -17.14
N PRO A 768 -34.39 29.38 -18.16
CA PRO A 768 -33.85 29.92 -19.39
C PRO A 768 -33.01 31.19 -19.13
N LEU A 769 -31.83 31.26 -19.78
CA LEU A 769 -30.92 32.36 -19.60
C LEU A 769 -31.48 33.66 -20.19
N ARG A 770 -31.37 34.75 -19.43
CA ARG A 770 -31.75 36.10 -19.87
C ARG A 770 -30.61 36.76 -20.63
N LYS A 771 -30.99 37.79 -21.42
CA LYS A 771 -30.02 38.53 -22.24
C LYS A 771 -28.87 39.11 -21.39
N LYS A 772 -29.14 39.63 -20.19
CA LYS A 772 -28.13 40.15 -19.27
C LYS A 772 -27.13 39.06 -18.80
N GLU A 773 -27.59 37.84 -18.60
CA GLU A 773 -26.81 36.68 -18.18
C GLU A 773 -25.89 36.21 -19.30
N ILE A 774 -26.40 36.20 -20.54
CA ILE A 774 -25.61 35.88 -21.72
C ILE A 774 -24.42 36.85 -21.86
N GLY A 775 -24.63 38.16 -21.63
CA GLY A 775 -23.54 39.14 -21.65
C GLY A 775 -22.40 38.80 -20.66
N LYS A 776 -22.78 38.39 -19.45
CA LYS A 776 -21.79 37.88 -18.47
C LYS A 776 -21.07 36.61 -18.94
N ILE A 777 -21.78 35.67 -19.55
CA ILE A 777 -21.20 34.46 -20.11
C ILE A 777 -20.19 34.77 -21.22
N VAL A 778 -20.52 35.72 -22.12
CA VAL A 778 -19.57 36.20 -23.13
C VAL A 778 -18.28 36.73 -22.49
N GLN A 779 -18.43 37.57 -21.46
CA GLN A 779 -17.26 38.13 -20.75
C GLN A 779 -16.41 37.01 -20.09
N TYR A 780 -17.01 36.01 -19.45
CA TYR A 780 -16.26 34.90 -18.88
C TYR A 780 -15.54 34.07 -19.94
N GLN A 781 -16.18 33.78 -21.07
CA GLN A 781 -15.55 33.05 -22.17
C GLN A 781 -14.39 33.83 -22.76
N LEU A 782 -14.55 35.13 -22.96
CA LEU A 782 -13.47 36.00 -23.46
C LEU A 782 -12.30 36.10 -22.49
N ARG A 783 -12.56 36.15 -21.17
CA ARG A 783 -11.49 36.08 -20.13
C ARG A 783 -10.75 34.76 -20.16
N GLY A 784 -11.42 33.63 -20.32
CA GLY A 784 -10.80 32.30 -20.41
C GLY A 784 -9.84 32.18 -21.62
N PHE A 785 -10.03 33.00 -22.67
CA PHE A 785 -9.05 33.08 -23.78
C PHE A 785 -7.77 33.83 -23.43
N ASN A 786 -7.78 34.74 -22.45
CA ASN A 786 -6.57 35.38 -21.99
C ASN A 786 -5.55 34.38 -21.42
N ASP A 787 -5.98 33.28 -20.82
CA ASP A 787 -5.09 32.22 -20.32
C ASP A 787 -4.37 31.49 -21.47
N LEU A 788 -5.05 31.36 -22.63
CA LEU A 788 -4.42 30.83 -23.84
C LEU A 788 -3.43 31.82 -24.47
N LEU A 789 -3.79 33.11 -24.48
CA LEU A 789 -2.97 34.19 -24.99
C LEU A 789 -1.77 34.53 -24.10
N ALA A 790 -1.88 34.30 -22.79
CA ALA A 790 -0.80 34.46 -21.80
C ALA A 790 0.43 33.59 -22.12
N LYS A 791 0.26 32.43 -22.76
CA LYS A 791 1.37 31.60 -23.24
C LYS A 791 2.25 32.30 -24.27
N ARG A 792 1.74 33.34 -24.92
CA ARG A 792 2.42 34.21 -25.87
C ARG A 792 2.65 35.62 -25.35
N ASN A 793 2.39 35.84 -24.04
CA ASN A 793 2.42 37.14 -23.39
C ASN A 793 1.48 38.19 -24.05
N ILE A 794 0.42 37.75 -24.75
CA ILE A 794 -0.58 38.64 -25.36
C ILE A 794 -1.69 38.86 -24.33
N ILE A 795 -2.06 40.10 -24.08
CA ILE A 795 -3.18 40.47 -23.19
C ILE A 795 -4.30 41.06 -24.05
N MET A 796 -5.48 40.45 -23.98
CA MET A 796 -6.67 40.91 -24.69
C MET A 796 -7.68 41.54 -23.73
N THR A 797 -8.07 42.78 -23.98
CA THR A 797 -9.22 43.45 -23.38
C THR A 797 -10.34 43.54 -24.39
N PHE A 798 -11.57 43.84 -23.95
CA PHE A 798 -12.74 43.92 -24.83
C PHE A 798 -13.66 45.05 -24.40
N THR A 799 -14.30 45.68 -25.39
CA THR A 799 -15.29 46.75 -25.16
C THR A 799 -16.67 46.16 -24.94
N GLN A 800 -17.58 46.99 -24.36
CA GLN A 800 -18.96 46.56 -24.16
C GLN A 800 -19.69 46.34 -25.50
N ASP A 801 -19.39 47.15 -26.52
CA ASP A 801 -19.98 47.01 -27.85
C ASP A 801 -19.61 45.66 -28.51
N ALA A 802 -18.37 45.18 -28.29
CA ALA A 802 -17.95 43.85 -28.74
C ALA A 802 -18.70 42.74 -28.00
N VAL A 803 -18.92 42.89 -26.70
CA VAL A 803 -19.69 41.93 -25.89
C VAL A 803 -21.13 41.90 -26.37
N ASP A 804 -21.77 43.05 -26.58
CA ASP A 804 -23.16 43.17 -27.03
C ASP A 804 -23.36 42.58 -28.43
N TYR A 805 -22.43 42.79 -29.35
CA TYR A 805 -22.45 42.15 -30.66
C TYR A 805 -22.34 40.63 -30.60
N LEU A 806 -21.41 40.11 -29.81
CA LEU A 806 -21.24 38.65 -29.62
C LEU A 806 -22.46 38.02 -28.91
N MET A 807 -23.05 38.76 -27.98
CA MET A 807 -24.28 38.33 -27.27
C MET A 807 -25.44 38.22 -28.26
N ASP A 808 -25.71 39.29 -29.08
CA ASP A 808 -26.81 39.30 -30.04
C ASP A 808 -26.65 38.21 -31.12
N LYS A 809 -25.41 37.92 -31.54
CA LYS A 809 -25.16 36.91 -32.55
C LYS A 809 -25.14 35.48 -31.96
N GLY A 810 -24.78 35.33 -30.71
CA GLY A 810 -24.61 34.03 -30.03
C GLY A 810 -25.80 33.60 -29.21
N TYR A 811 -26.85 34.43 -29.03
CA TYR A 811 -28.04 34.07 -28.30
C TYR A 811 -29.12 33.47 -29.20
N ASP A 812 -29.60 32.33 -28.79
CA ASP A 812 -30.76 31.67 -29.40
C ASP A 812 -31.73 31.22 -28.27
N PRO A 813 -32.98 31.69 -28.24
CA PRO A 813 -33.95 31.32 -27.21
C PRO A 813 -34.15 29.80 -27.04
N ALA A 814 -34.00 29.04 -28.13
CA ALA A 814 -34.18 27.59 -28.09
C ALA A 814 -32.93 26.82 -27.61
N PHE A 815 -31.76 27.38 -27.87
CA PHE A 815 -30.45 26.71 -27.60
C PHE A 815 -29.63 27.38 -26.52
N GLY A 816 -30.15 28.47 -25.91
CA GLY A 816 -29.50 29.22 -24.84
C GLY A 816 -28.10 29.76 -25.23
N ALA A 817 -27.11 29.54 -24.39
CA ALA A 817 -25.72 29.96 -24.64
C ALA A 817 -24.89 28.96 -25.47
N ARG A 818 -25.46 27.81 -25.91
CA ARG A 818 -24.70 26.78 -26.67
C ARG A 818 -24.08 27.29 -27.98
N PRO A 819 -24.76 28.16 -28.81
CA PRO A 819 -24.18 28.69 -30.01
C PRO A 819 -23.05 29.69 -29.77
N LEU A 820 -23.00 30.30 -28.60
CA LEU A 820 -22.05 31.39 -28.25
C LEU A 820 -20.60 30.94 -28.39
N LYS A 821 -20.25 29.75 -27.93
CA LYS A 821 -18.88 29.21 -28.05
C LYS A 821 -18.42 29.14 -29.52
N ARG A 822 -19.33 28.75 -30.42
CA ARG A 822 -19.05 28.67 -31.87
C ARG A 822 -18.93 30.07 -32.48
N VAL A 823 -19.76 31.00 -32.06
CA VAL A 823 -19.70 32.38 -32.53
C VAL A 823 -18.37 33.04 -32.09
N ILE A 824 -17.98 32.90 -30.84
CA ILE A 824 -16.70 33.41 -30.34
C ILE A 824 -15.52 32.78 -31.11
N GLN A 825 -15.56 31.46 -31.33
CA GLN A 825 -14.52 30.80 -32.12
C GLN A 825 -14.43 31.37 -33.54
N GLN A 826 -15.54 31.59 -34.20
CA GLN A 826 -15.56 32.09 -35.58
C GLN A 826 -15.21 33.55 -35.67
N GLU A 827 -15.79 34.39 -34.82
CA GLU A 827 -15.66 35.86 -34.92
C GLU A 827 -14.43 36.42 -34.20
N VAL A 828 -13.99 35.78 -33.13
CA VAL A 828 -12.84 36.25 -32.34
C VAL A 828 -11.60 35.43 -32.64
N LEU A 829 -11.59 34.13 -32.34
CA LEU A 829 -10.37 33.31 -32.38
C LEU A 829 -9.84 33.13 -33.81
N ASN A 830 -10.73 32.85 -34.78
CA ASN A 830 -10.31 32.69 -36.19
C ASN A 830 -9.81 34.02 -36.79
N LYS A 831 -10.35 35.16 -36.38
CA LYS A 831 -9.86 36.46 -36.83
C LYS A 831 -8.52 36.81 -36.16
N LEU A 832 -8.43 36.63 -34.84
CA LEU A 832 -7.19 36.89 -34.10
C LEU A 832 -6.04 36.00 -34.60
N SER A 833 -6.29 34.74 -34.91
CA SER A 833 -5.25 33.84 -35.44
C SER A 833 -4.71 34.33 -36.79
N LYS A 834 -5.56 34.93 -37.63
CA LYS A 834 -5.12 35.56 -38.89
C LYS A 834 -4.26 36.80 -38.66
N GLU A 835 -4.64 37.64 -37.70
CA GLU A 835 -3.86 38.85 -37.35
C GLU A 835 -2.50 38.49 -36.77
N ILE A 836 -2.42 37.44 -35.94
CA ILE A 836 -1.15 36.91 -35.41
C ILE A 836 -0.29 36.36 -36.54
N LEU A 837 -0.85 35.56 -37.45
CA LEU A 837 -0.11 34.98 -38.58
C LEU A 837 0.31 36.06 -39.61
N ALA A 838 -0.45 37.11 -39.75
CA ALA A 838 -0.10 38.25 -40.61
C ALA A 838 0.97 39.18 -39.99
N GLY A 839 1.36 38.94 -38.72
CA GLY A 839 2.32 39.78 -38.02
C GLY A 839 1.76 41.10 -37.52
N ASN A 840 0.43 41.30 -37.55
CA ASN A 840 -0.22 42.50 -37.05
C ASN A 840 -0.37 42.47 -35.50
N VAL A 841 -0.32 41.29 -34.90
CA VAL A 841 -0.29 41.09 -33.45
C VAL A 841 0.91 40.21 -33.13
N ASN A 842 1.82 40.69 -32.30
CA ASN A 842 3.05 40.02 -31.93
C ASN A 842 3.02 39.57 -30.47
N ASP A 843 3.93 38.67 -30.12
CA ASP A 843 4.11 38.23 -28.74
C ASP A 843 4.49 39.41 -27.82
N GLY A 844 3.77 39.60 -26.75
CA GLY A 844 3.92 40.71 -25.81
C GLY A 844 2.97 41.89 -26.03
N ASP A 845 2.15 41.84 -27.09
CA ASP A 845 1.24 42.96 -27.42
C ASP A 845 0.02 42.98 -26.48
N ARG A 846 -0.49 44.19 -26.25
CA ARG A 846 -1.79 44.42 -25.61
C ARG A 846 -2.79 44.83 -26.64
N ILE A 847 -3.87 44.11 -26.79
CA ILE A 847 -4.91 44.34 -27.80
C ILE A 847 -6.28 44.54 -27.16
N THR A 848 -7.12 45.37 -27.82
CA THR A 848 -8.52 45.54 -27.43
C THR A 848 -9.41 45.04 -28.55
N LEU A 849 -10.28 44.09 -28.23
CA LEU A 849 -11.37 43.67 -29.12
C LEU A 849 -12.47 44.72 -29.08
N ASP A 850 -12.78 45.30 -30.22
CA ASP A 850 -13.78 46.34 -30.39
C ASP A 850 -14.72 46.01 -31.54
N TYR A 851 -15.90 46.63 -31.53
CA TYR A 851 -16.90 46.44 -32.57
C TYR A 851 -17.29 47.75 -33.21
N PHE A 852 -17.32 47.80 -34.55
CA PHE A 852 -17.81 48.90 -35.36
C PHE A 852 -18.83 48.37 -36.36
N VAL A 853 -19.92 49.19 -36.58
CA VAL A 853 -21.02 48.80 -37.45
C VAL A 853 -20.55 48.53 -38.89
N GLU A 854 -19.54 49.28 -39.35
CA GLU A 854 -19.04 49.21 -40.74
C GLU A 854 -18.01 48.07 -40.95
N THR A 855 -17.21 47.76 -39.97
CA THR A 855 -16.09 46.83 -40.11
C THR A 855 -16.24 45.54 -39.30
N GLY A 856 -17.23 45.46 -38.41
CA GLY A 856 -17.44 44.37 -37.50
C GLY A 856 -16.43 44.34 -36.33
N LEU A 857 -16.11 43.17 -35.83
CA LEU A 857 -15.09 43.02 -34.78
C LEU A 857 -13.68 43.23 -35.30
N VAL A 858 -12.92 44.09 -34.61
CA VAL A 858 -11.56 44.54 -34.96
C VAL A 858 -10.68 44.47 -33.72
N PHE A 859 -9.41 44.09 -33.91
CA PHE A 859 -8.38 44.12 -32.86
C PHE A 859 -7.58 45.40 -32.98
N ARG A 860 -7.57 46.21 -31.91
CA ARG A 860 -6.80 47.42 -31.83
C ARG A 860 -5.70 47.35 -30.80
N PRO A 861 -4.57 48.00 -30.98
CA PRO A 861 -3.59 48.14 -29.88
C PRO A 861 -4.27 48.88 -28.73
N THR A 862 -4.07 48.38 -27.52
CA THR A 862 -4.58 49.05 -26.30
C THR A 862 -3.76 50.32 -26.10
N GLU A 863 -4.40 51.49 -26.13
CA GLU A 863 -3.76 52.76 -25.78
C GLU A 863 -3.27 52.64 -24.31
N LYS A 864 -2.05 53.12 -24.04
CA LYS A 864 -1.37 53.07 -22.75
C LYS A 864 -2.08 53.85 -21.68
#